data_a06d24ae188e3dc2bfe62595256eba89
#
_entry.id   a06d24ae188e3dc2bfe62595256eba89
#
_cell.length_a   1.000
_cell.length_b   1.000
_cell.length_c   1.000
_cell.angle_alpha   90.00
_cell.angle_beta   90.00
_cell.angle_gamma   90.00
#
_symmetry.space_group_name_H-M   'P 1'
#
loop_
_entity.id
_entity.type
_entity.pdbx_description
1 polymer ?
#
loop_
_entity_poly.entity_id
_entity_poly.type
_entity_poly.pdbx_seq_one_letter_code
_entity_poly.pdbx_strand_id
1 'polypeptide(L)'
;VAINIDGLRQAETLSSQGFKELFEGYGNFNNTRNGAEIETLKEVNITKGANSIKSGSGSLGGSVIYKTKDARDYLLNKDYYVSYKKGYATENNQSFNTLTLAGRYKKFDALVVTTRRNGHELENYDYKNADSLTQGKRREKADPYKIEQDSTLLKLSFNPTENHRFTLAADLYEHRSRGQDLSYTLKYQKTDPDLPEKDSRHTNDKTKRRNISFSYENFSQTPFWDTLKITYSDQRIKTRARTDDYCDAGVRHCEGTENPTGLKITNGKITRRDGSELQFEKKDKNTDNIYDFDKFIDTNNQVIKGKLKLGRTGETWYDCSIFDCKSKINVFEGEQPYGTTGTWKKEVELETEELNGKTFARIKNENNSRKIKSILPSSPGYLDRLWQERDLDTNTQQLNLDLTKDFKTWRVEHNLQYGSSYNTTMKRMVNRAGNDATDVQWWATPTLGKSIISNKPHTCETASEWNANLCPRVDPEFSFLLPIKTKEKSVYLFDNVVITDYLSFDLGYRYDNIHYQPKYKHGVTPKLPDDIVKGLFIPLPKGSPCSYCKDGYSSPDEDQIKQNVIDNINYIASQKKKYKAHSYSFASTIDPTNFLRLQLKYSKGFRAPTSDEMYFTFKHPDFTILPNTNLKPEIAKTKEIAFTLHNDDWGFISTSLFKTNYKNFIDLIFKETREFKLASGGSSLPFSLYQNINRDSAVVKGIEINSKVFLGKMAKFMDGFNLSYKYTYQKGRMDGNIPMNAIQPKTMVYGLGYDHPSQKFGFNFYTTHVATKNPEDTYDIYAKDKKQMDTSIKWRSKSYTILDLIGYVQPIKNLTIRAGVYNLTNRKYITWDSARSIRSFGTSNVIEQTTGQGINRFYAPGRNYKMSVQFEF
;
A
#
# COMPACT_ATOMS: atom_id res chain seq x y z
N VAL A 1 2.61 -14.14 -7.44
CA VAL A 1 3.39 -13.84 -8.66
C VAL A 1 4.82 -13.52 -8.28
N ALA A 2 5.78 -14.26 -8.84
CA ALA A 2 7.21 -13.98 -8.68
C ALA A 2 7.65 -12.89 -9.67
N ILE A 3 8.54 -12.00 -9.25
CA ILE A 3 9.05 -10.90 -10.07
C ILE A 3 10.58 -10.95 -10.06
N ASN A 4 11.19 -10.92 -11.26
CA ASN A 4 12.63 -10.87 -11.44
C ASN A 4 13.01 -9.71 -12.37
N ILE A 5 14.12 -9.06 -12.08
CA ILE A 5 14.75 -8.06 -12.96
C ILE A 5 16.17 -8.55 -13.27
N ASP A 6 16.46 -8.83 -14.53
CA ASP A 6 17.73 -9.37 -14.98
C ASP A 6 18.21 -10.60 -14.18
N GLY A 7 17.27 -11.49 -13.84
CA GLY A 7 17.56 -12.68 -13.05
C GLY A 7 17.65 -12.45 -11.53
N LEU A 8 17.60 -11.18 -11.07
CA LEU A 8 17.57 -10.86 -9.66
C LEU A 8 16.13 -10.90 -9.15
N ARG A 9 15.90 -11.78 -8.19
CA ARG A 9 14.60 -11.92 -7.55
C ARG A 9 14.25 -10.69 -6.74
N GLN A 10 13.04 -10.17 -6.95
CA GLN A 10 12.51 -9.06 -6.19
C GLN A 10 11.82 -9.55 -4.92
N ALA A 11 12.06 -8.87 -3.82
CA ALA A 11 11.47 -9.21 -2.54
C ALA A 11 9.94 -9.07 -2.56
N GLU A 12 9.26 -10.03 -1.96
CA GLU A 12 7.83 -9.95 -1.71
C GLU A 12 7.59 -9.17 -0.41
N THR A 13 6.62 -8.27 -0.42
CA THR A 13 6.22 -7.57 0.80
C THR A 13 4.93 -8.16 1.31
N LEU A 14 3.83 -8.10 1.08
CA LEU A 14 2.63 -8.70 1.63
C LEU A 14 2.06 -9.72 0.64
N SER A 15 1.96 -10.96 1.02
CA SER A 15 1.81 -12.03 0.06
C SER A 15 0.50 -12.81 0.13
N SER A 16 -0.14 -12.94 1.28
CA SER A 16 -1.46 -13.53 1.33
C SER A 16 -2.54 -12.53 0.93
N GLN A 17 -3.57 -13.01 0.25
CA GLN A 17 -4.69 -12.18 -0.18
C GLN A 17 -5.35 -11.48 1.01
N GLY A 18 -5.72 -12.23 2.04
CA GLY A 18 -6.39 -11.67 3.21
C GLY A 18 -5.53 -10.67 3.98
N PHE A 19 -4.24 -10.94 4.08
CA PHE A 19 -3.29 -10.03 4.71
C PHE A 19 -3.18 -8.70 3.95
N LYS A 20 -3.04 -8.75 2.65
CA LYS A 20 -3.03 -7.58 1.78
C LYS A 20 -4.34 -6.79 1.89
N GLU A 21 -5.47 -7.47 1.85
CA GLU A 21 -6.77 -6.84 1.98
C GLU A 21 -6.97 -6.14 3.32
N LEU A 22 -6.47 -6.71 4.40
CA LEU A 22 -6.56 -6.12 5.73
C LEU A 22 -5.74 -4.84 5.85
N PHE A 23 -4.62 -4.73 5.13
CA PHE A 23 -3.72 -3.59 5.19
C PHE A 23 -3.93 -2.55 4.09
N GLU A 24 -4.77 -2.83 3.12
CA GLU A 24 -5.18 -1.83 2.14
C GLU A 24 -5.80 -0.64 2.83
N GLY A 25 -5.44 0.46 2.93
CA GLY A 25 -5.98 1.61 3.65
C GLY A 25 -5.11 2.11 4.78
N TYR A 26 -3.99 1.46 5.05
CA TYR A 26 -2.98 1.97 5.99
C TYR A 26 -1.86 2.74 5.28
N GLY A 27 -2.18 3.39 4.18
CA GLY A 27 -1.26 4.18 3.39
C GLY A 27 -0.48 3.36 2.36
N ASN A 28 0.36 4.04 1.61
CA ASN A 28 1.10 3.46 0.48
C ASN A 28 2.17 2.45 0.88
N PHE A 29 2.48 2.36 2.15
CA PHE A 29 3.51 1.44 2.68
C PHE A 29 3.28 -0.01 2.25
N ASN A 30 2.03 -0.43 2.21
CA ASN A 30 1.67 -1.83 1.95
C ASN A 30 1.47 -2.13 0.45
N ASN A 31 1.41 -1.11 -0.40
CA ASN A 31 1.09 -1.25 -1.81
C ASN A 31 2.31 -1.17 -2.72
N THR A 32 3.47 -0.77 -2.20
CA THR A 32 4.69 -0.64 -2.98
C THR A 32 5.40 -1.98 -3.08
N ARG A 33 5.13 -2.73 -4.14
CA ARG A 33 6.09 -3.70 -4.64
C ARG A 33 7.25 -2.96 -5.30
N ASN A 34 8.39 -3.60 -5.34
CA ASN A 34 9.60 -3.08 -5.97
C ASN A 34 9.30 -2.57 -7.38
N GLY A 35 9.17 -1.27 -7.54
CA GLY A 35 8.82 -0.67 -8.80
C GLY A 35 9.92 -0.83 -9.85
N ALA A 36 9.53 -0.83 -11.11
CA ALA A 36 10.43 -0.78 -12.25
C ALA A 36 10.01 0.38 -13.16
N GLU A 37 11.00 1.04 -13.76
CA GLU A 37 10.75 2.05 -14.78
C GLU A 37 10.68 1.38 -16.15
N ILE A 38 9.54 1.50 -16.82
CA ILE A 38 9.30 0.85 -18.10
C ILE A 38 10.29 1.28 -19.19
N GLU A 39 10.77 2.51 -19.14
CA GLU A 39 11.71 3.04 -20.14
C GLU A 39 13.11 2.42 -20.04
N THR A 40 13.45 1.74 -18.95
CA THR A 40 14.69 0.98 -18.79
C THR A 40 14.58 -0.46 -19.30
N LEU A 41 13.39 -0.91 -19.64
CA LEU A 41 13.10 -2.31 -19.99
C LEU A 41 13.08 -2.49 -21.52
N LYS A 42 13.68 -3.57 -21.99
CA LYS A 42 13.53 -4.03 -23.37
C LYS A 42 12.51 -5.14 -23.53
N GLU A 43 12.25 -5.90 -22.49
CA GLU A 43 11.35 -7.04 -22.53
C GLU A 43 10.67 -7.25 -21.17
N VAL A 44 9.37 -7.53 -21.23
CA VAL A 44 8.58 -7.99 -20.09
C VAL A 44 7.97 -9.33 -20.48
N ASN A 45 8.35 -10.39 -19.76
CA ASN A 45 7.88 -11.74 -20.01
C ASN A 45 6.95 -12.17 -18.88
N ILE A 46 5.69 -12.43 -19.21
CA ILE A 46 4.66 -12.83 -18.23
C ILE A 46 4.30 -14.29 -18.50
N THR A 47 4.51 -15.14 -17.49
CA THR A 47 4.10 -16.53 -17.50
C THR A 47 2.90 -16.70 -16.56
N LYS A 48 1.82 -17.27 -17.08
CA LYS A 48 0.61 -17.57 -16.30
C LYS A 48 0.64 -19.01 -15.79
N GLY A 49 0.00 -19.25 -14.65
CA GLY A 49 -0.03 -20.55 -14.00
C GLY A 49 1.23 -20.84 -13.15
N ALA A 50 1.23 -22.02 -12.49
CA ALA A 50 2.34 -22.41 -11.63
C ALA A 50 3.60 -22.65 -12.46
N ASN A 51 4.65 -21.90 -12.20
CA ASN A 51 5.93 -22.08 -12.90
C ASN A 51 7.09 -21.57 -12.03
N SER A 52 7.64 -22.45 -11.21
CA SER A 52 8.75 -22.11 -10.33
C SER A 52 10.14 -22.47 -10.92
N ILE A 53 10.24 -23.01 -12.13
CA ILE A 53 11.51 -23.49 -12.69
C ILE A 53 12.52 -22.36 -12.85
N LYS A 54 12.10 -21.23 -13.45
CA LYS A 54 12.95 -20.05 -13.66
C LYS A 54 12.89 -19.04 -12.52
N SER A 55 11.76 -18.98 -11.83
CA SER A 55 11.46 -17.92 -10.85
C SER A 55 11.58 -18.33 -9.41
N GLY A 56 11.63 -19.65 -9.12
CA GLY A 56 11.68 -20.17 -7.76
C GLY A 56 10.38 -19.98 -6.98
N SER A 57 10.49 -19.70 -5.69
CA SER A 57 9.34 -19.48 -4.83
C SER A 57 8.50 -18.29 -5.25
N GLY A 58 7.17 -18.40 -5.11
CA GLY A 58 6.22 -17.33 -5.38
C GLY A 58 5.47 -17.44 -6.70
N SER A 59 5.91 -18.29 -7.62
CA SER A 59 5.27 -18.47 -8.93
C SER A 59 4.13 -19.47 -8.89
N LEU A 60 3.09 -19.19 -8.11
CA LEU A 60 1.87 -20.00 -8.01
C LEU A 60 0.85 -19.67 -9.09
N GLY A 61 0.59 -18.40 -9.30
CA GLY A 61 -0.32 -17.91 -10.34
C GLY A 61 0.39 -17.34 -11.55
N GLY A 62 1.71 -17.25 -11.49
CA GLY A 62 2.52 -16.75 -12.59
C GLY A 62 3.82 -16.09 -12.15
N SER A 63 4.57 -15.63 -13.14
CA SER A 63 5.80 -14.86 -12.95
C SER A 63 5.91 -13.71 -13.93
N VAL A 64 6.60 -12.65 -13.52
CA VAL A 64 6.96 -11.52 -14.38
C VAL A 64 8.47 -11.39 -14.40
N ILE A 65 9.04 -11.51 -15.57
CA ILE A 65 10.48 -11.42 -15.79
C ILE A 65 10.77 -10.18 -16.62
N TYR A 66 11.50 -9.23 -16.04
CA TYR A 66 11.95 -8.02 -16.70
C TYR A 66 13.38 -8.18 -17.19
N LYS A 67 13.64 -7.73 -18.40
CA LYS A 67 14.99 -7.56 -18.93
C LYS A 67 15.24 -6.09 -19.22
N THR A 68 16.33 -5.57 -18.69
CA THR A 68 16.74 -4.19 -18.94
C THR A 68 17.48 -4.05 -20.25
N LYS A 69 17.47 -2.86 -20.82
CA LYS A 69 18.14 -2.51 -22.05
C LYS A 69 19.67 -2.69 -21.93
N ASP A 70 20.30 -2.98 -23.03
CA ASP A 70 21.77 -3.10 -23.17
C ASP A 70 22.25 -2.20 -24.32
N ALA A 71 23.50 -1.75 -24.28
CA ALA A 71 24.07 -0.93 -25.35
C ALA A 71 23.98 -1.61 -26.72
N ARG A 72 24.18 -2.92 -26.77
CA ARG A 72 24.09 -3.70 -28.00
C ARG A 72 22.72 -3.69 -28.67
N ASP A 73 21.67 -3.40 -27.94
CA ASP A 73 20.31 -3.27 -28.50
C ASP A 73 20.22 -2.09 -29.48
N TYR A 74 21.11 -1.11 -29.36
CA TYR A 74 21.12 0.13 -30.13
C TYR A 74 22.28 0.26 -31.10
N LEU A 75 23.33 -0.56 -30.94
CA LEU A 75 24.60 -0.41 -31.66
C LEU A 75 24.85 -1.48 -32.74
N LEU A 76 23.80 -1.99 -33.34
CA LEU A 76 23.94 -3.04 -34.35
C LEU A 76 24.75 -2.58 -35.57
N ASN A 77 24.48 -1.38 -36.09
CA ASN A 77 25.10 -0.86 -37.31
C ASN A 77 25.75 0.51 -37.12
N LYS A 78 25.94 0.94 -35.91
CA LYS A 78 26.53 2.26 -35.55
C LYS A 78 27.23 2.23 -34.22
N ASP A 79 28.13 3.18 -34.00
CA ASP A 79 28.93 3.26 -32.79
C ASP A 79 28.37 4.20 -31.72
N TYR A 80 27.29 4.90 -32.02
CA TYR A 80 26.58 5.75 -31.06
C TYR A 80 25.10 5.74 -31.33
N TYR A 81 24.33 5.99 -30.26
CA TYR A 81 22.88 6.16 -30.31
C TYR A 81 22.47 7.21 -29.30
N VAL A 82 21.59 8.11 -29.70
CA VAL A 82 21.00 9.14 -28.83
C VAL A 82 19.50 9.14 -29.04
N SER A 83 18.75 9.10 -27.97
CA SER A 83 17.29 9.22 -28.01
C SER A 83 16.81 10.13 -26.89
N TYR A 84 15.87 10.98 -27.23
CA TYR A 84 15.14 11.79 -26.25
C TYR A 84 13.64 11.59 -26.47
N LYS A 85 12.94 11.23 -25.39
CA LYS A 85 11.50 10.99 -25.37
C LYS A 85 10.86 11.87 -24.32
N LYS A 86 9.80 12.58 -24.72
CA LYS A 86 8.97 13.36 -23.81
C LYS A 86 7.53 12.88 -23.90
N GLY A 87 6.89 12.67 -22.76
CA GLY A 87 5.50 12.23 -22.69
C GLY A 87 4.68 13.00 -21.69
N TYR A 88 3.37 12.97 -21.91
CA TYR A 88 2.39 13.60 -21.06
C TYR A 88 1.12 12.75 -21.00
N ALA A 89 0.53 12.65 -19.79
CA ALA A 89 -0.75 11.97 -19.55
C ALA A 89 -1.67 12.88 -18.72
N THR A 90 -2.91 13.04 -19.18
CA THR A 90 -3.88 13.92 -18.50
C THR A 90 -4.52 13.27 -17.27
N GLU A 91 -4.57 11.95 -17.18
CA GLU A 91 -5.23 11.23 -16.09
C GLU A 91 -4.63 11.52 -14.70
N ASN A 92 -3.38 11.92 -14.64
CA ASN A 92 -2.65 12.27 -13.42
C ASN A 92 -1.72 13.46 -13.64
N ASN A 93 -1.94 14.23 -14.71
CA ASN A 93 -1.09 15.35 -15.10
C ASN A 93 0.40 15.01 -15.06
N GLN A 94 0.74 13.79 -15.51
CA GLN A 94 2.10 13.30 -15.48
C GLN A 94 2.85 13.69 -16.74
N SER A 95 4.00 14.31 -16.55
CA SER A 95 4.99 14.50 -17.62
C SER A 95 6.23 13.66 -17.33
N PHE A 96 6.87 13.16 -18.38
CA PHE A 96 8.14 12.47 -18.26
C PHE A 96 9.10 12.82 -19.35
N ASN A 97 10.40 12.69 -19.03
CA ASN A 97 11.50 12.86 -19.99
C ASN A 97 12.42 11.65 -19.85
N THR A 98 12.79 11.06 -20.99
CA THR A 98 13.75 9.96 -21.03
C THR A 98 14.87 10.29 -22.00
N LEU A 99 16.09 10.21 -21.53
CA LEU A 99 17.31 10.32 -22.34
C LEU A 99 17.98 8.96 -22.38
N THR A 100 18.24 8.47 -23.60
CA THR A 100 18.98 7.25 -23.84
C THR A 100 20.24 7.56 -24.63
N LEU A 101 21.38 7.17 -24.07
CA LEU A 101 22.69 7.30 -24.71
C LEU A 101 23.36 5.94 -24.75
N ALA A 102 23.82 5.53 -25.92
CA ALA A 102 24.63 4.34 -26.08
C ALA A 102 25.85 4.66 -26.95
N GLY A 103 26.96 4.05 -26.64
CA GLY A 103 28.19 4.27 -27.38
C GLY A 103 29.12 3.08 -27.29
N ARG A 104 29.91 2.88 -28.37
CA ARG A 104 30.97 1.88 -28.45
C ARG A 104 32.26 2.53 -28.85
N TYR A 105 33.30 2.21 -28.12
CA TYR A 105 34.65 2.58 -28.44
C TYR A 105 35.60 1.41 -28.24
N LYS A 106 36.19 0.91 -29.33
CA LYS A 106 37.03 -0.27 -29.32
C LYS A 106 36.32 -1.48 -28.72
N LYS A 107 36.82 -1.98 -27.59
CA LYS A 107 36.28 -3.16 -26.88
C LYS A 107 35.26 -2.80 -25.78
N PHE A 108 34.95 -1.52 -25.63
CA PHE A 108 34.04 -1.02 -24.61
C PHE A 108 32.72 -0.58 -25.25
N ASP A 109 31.63 -0.84 -24.58
CA ASP A 109 30.36 -0.22 -24.86
C ASP A 109 29.70 0.25 -23.56
N ALA A 110 28.87 1.26 -23.67
CA ALA A 110 28.18 1.85 -22.53
C ALA A 110 26.77 2.26 -22.89
N LEU A 111 25.90 2.21 -21.90
CA LEU A 111 24.50 2.61 -21.99
C LEU A 111 24.14 3.47 -20.78
N VAL A 112 23.40 4.55 -21.05
CA VAL A 112 22.73 5.36 -20.02
C VAL A 112 21.29 5.52 -20.47
N VAL A 113 20.35 5.17 -19.57
CA VAL A 113 18.94 5.48 -19.73
C VAL A 113 18.47 6.19 -18.47
N THR A 114 18.09 7.45 -18.57
CA THR A 114 17.60 8.22 -17.44
C THR A 114 16.21 8.74 -17.73
N THR A 115 15.30 8.58 -16.75
CA THR A 115 13.91 8.99 -16.86
C THR A 115 13.51 9.75 -15.61
N ARG A 116 12.82 10.85 -15.80
CA ARG A 116 12.19 11.62 -14.73
C ARG A 116 10.72 11.80 -15.01
N ARG A 117 9.86 11.43 -14.04
CA ARG A 117 8.41 11.55 -14.09
C ARG A 117 7.92 12.43 -12.95
N ASN A 118 7.01 13.35 -13.27
CA ASN A 118 6.35 14.20 -12.30
C ASN A 118 4.85 14.23 -12.62
N GLY A 119 4.04 14.03 -11.63
CA GLY A 119 2.59 14.04 -11.76
C GLY A 119 1.91 14.21 -10.41
N HIS A 120 0.63 14.00 -10.41
CA HIS A 120 -0.19 13.99 -9.22
C HIS A 120 -1.05 12.72 -9.13
N GLU A 121 -2.00 12.69 -8.20
CA GLU A 121 -2.96 11.59 -8.05
C GLU A 121 -3.72 11.30 -9.34
N LEU A 122 -4.14 10.04 -9.46
CA LEU A 122 -5.03 9.65 -10.56
C LEU A 122 -6.38 10.35 -10.38
N GLU A 123 -6.82 11.08 -11.41
CA GLU A 123 -8.11 11.77 -11.41
C GLU A 123 -9.24 10.76 -11.60
N ASN A 124 -10.05 10.54 -10.56
CA ASN A 124 -11.22 9.70 -10.66
C ASN A 124 -12.28 10.31 -11.59
N TYR A 125 -13.30 9.52 -11.95
CA TYR A 125 -14.38 10.03 -12.79
C TYR A 125 -14.98 11.31 -12.22
N ASP A 126 -15.17 12.30 -13.10
CA ASP A 126 -15.71 13.64 -12.76
C ASP A 126 -14.89 14.42 -11.70
N TYR A 127 -13.61 14.14 -11.63
CA TYR A 127 -12.68 14.73 -10.67
C TYR A 127 -12.74 16.27 -10.61
N LYS A 128 -12.85 16.95 -11.76
CA LYS A 128 -12.82 18.41 -11.81
C LYS A 128 -14.06 19.04 -11.19
N ASN A 129 -15.20 18.37 -11.26
CA ASN A 129 -16.48 18.86 -10.74
C ASN A 129 -16.75 18.37 -9.31
N ALA A 130 -15.98 17.42 -8.80
CA ALA A 130 -16.13 16.90 -7.45
C ALA A 130 -15.72 17.95 -6.41
N ASP A 131 -16.46 18.04 -5.30
CA ASP A 131 -16.16 18.94 -4.21
C ASP A 131 -14.78 18.63 -3.60
N SER A 132 -13.93 19.64 -3.58
CA SER A 132 -12.58 19.53 -3.02
C SER A 132 -12.53 19.74 -1.51
N LEU A 133 -13.58 20.27 -0.91
CA LEU A 133 -13.61 20.65 0.51
C LEU A 133 -14.12 19.52 1.41
N THR A 134 -14.93 18.61 0.89
CA THR A 134 -15.43 17.47 1.65
C THR A 134 -14.25 16.55 2.06
N GLN A 135 -14.18 16.24 3.34
CA GLN A 135 -13.17 15.36 3.94
C GLN A 135 -13.82 14.11 4.54
N GLY A 136 -12.98 13.12 4.86
CA GLY A 136 -13.42 11.89 5.48
C GLY A 136 -14.07 10.90 4.51
N LYS A 137 -14.85 9.98 5.06
CA LYS A 137 -15.46 8.86 4.33
C LYS A 137 -16.44 9.26 3.21
N ARG A 138 -16.97 10.48 3.28
CA ARG A 138 -17.92 11.00 2.28
C ARG A 138 -17.26 11.72 1.11
N ARG A 139 -15.93 11.83 1.12
CA ARG A 139 -15.19 12.50 0.05
C ARG A 139 -15.32 11.74 -1.27
N GLU A 140 -15.73 12.47 -2.32
CA GLU A 140 -15.96 11.92 -3.68
C GLU A 140 -14.78 12.15 -4.65
N LYS A 141 -13.78 12.89 -4.21
CA LYS A 141 -12.61 13.26 -5.01
C LYS A 141 -11.38 12.55 -4.50
N ALA A 142 -10.52 12.06 -5.39
CA ALA A 142 -9.25 11.47 -5.02
C ALA A 142 -8.41 12.43 -4.16
N ASP A 143 -7.62 11.87 -3.25
CA ASP A 143 -6.78 12.65 -2.36
C ASP A 143 -5.61 13.30 -3.12
N PRO A 144 -5.22 14.53 -2.77
CA PRO A 144 -4.18 15.24 -3.50
C PRO A 144 -2.79 14.72 -3.14
N TYR A 145 -2.05 14.25 -4.16
CA TYR A 145 -0.68 13.79 -4.04
C TYR A 145 0.20 14.38 -5.13
N LYS A 146 1.42 14.69 -4.78
CA LYS A 146 2.49 14.93 -5.75
C LYS A 146 3.33 13.67 -5.85
N ILE A 147 3.45 13.14 -7.07
CA ILE A 147 4.16 11.90 -7.35
C ILE A 147 5.37 12.19 -8.24
N GLU A 148 6.53 11.76 -7.80
CA GLU A 148 7.80 11.94 -8.50
C GLU A 148 8.49 10.58 -8.62
N GLN A 149 9.03 10.28 -9.80
CA GLN A 149 9.77 9.06 -10.05
C GLN A 149 11.00 9.36 -10.88
N ASP A 150 12.16 8.97 -10.37
CA ASP A 150 13.45 9.10 -11.03
C ASP A 150 14.06 7.72 -11.22
N SER A 151 14.60 7.45 -12.39
CA SER A 151 15.25 6.19 -12.72
C SER A 151 16.49 6.44 -13.57
N THR A 152 17.55 5.70 -13.30
CA THR A 152 18.75 5.71 -14.11
C THR A 152 19.32 4.30 -14.23
N LEU A 153 19.48 3.84 -15.46
CA LEU A 153 20.17 2.61 -15.81
C LEU A 153 21.51 2.93 -16.43
N LEU A 154 22.57 2.42 -15.85
CA LEU A 154 23.95 2.58 -16.31
C LEU A 154 24.53 1.20 -16.58
N LYS A 155 25.08 0.96 -17.77
CA LYS A 155 25.82 -0.27 -18.06
C LYS A 155 27.12 0.08 -18.77
N LEU A 156 28.20 -0.51 -18.28
CA LEU A 156 29.51 -0.45 -18.89
C LEU A 156 29.99 -1.85 -19.15
N SER A 157 30.31 -2.16 -20.39
CA SER A 157 30.74 -3.49 -20.82
C SER A 157 32.10 -3.46 -21.47
N PHE A 158 32.86 -4.51 -21.20
CA PHE A 158 34.16 -4.76 -21.77
C PHE A 158 34.19 -6.12 -22.48
N ASN A 159 34.53 -6.12 -23.75
CA ASN A 159 34.58 -7.30 -24.60
C ASN A 159 36.03 -7.51 -25.04
N PRO A 160 36.89 -8.20 -24.26
CA PRO A 160 38.30 -8.42 -24.64
C PRO A 160 38.40 -9.22 -25.94
N THR A 161 37.52 -10.17 -26.15
CA THR A 161 37.30 -10.92 -27.40
C THR A 161 35.82 -11.09 -27.67
N GLU A 162 35.46 -11.67 -28.80
CA GLU A 162 34.04 -11.96 -29.13
C GLU A 162 33.40 -12.97 -28.18
N ASN A 163 34.24 -13.80 -27.52
CA ASN A 163 33.73 -14.85 -26.60
C ASN A 163 33.59 -14.41 -25.15
N HIS A 164 34.08 -13.25 -24.79
CA HIS A 164 34.08 -12.78 -23.40
C HIS A 164 33.43 -11.41 -23.28
N ARG A 165 32.51 -11.28 -22.35
CA ARG A 165 31.88 -10.00 -22.02
C ARG A 165 31.77 -9.81 -20.52
N PHE A 166 32.31 -8.72 -20.05
CA PHE A 166 32.17 -8.26 -18.67
C PHE A 166 31.25 -7.06 -18.63
N THR A 167 30.29 -7.04 -17.75
CA THR A 167 29.33 -5.93 -17.63
C THR A 167 29.20 -5.50 -16.18
N LEU A 168 29.42 -4.23 -15.92
CA LEU A 168 29.08 -3.56 -14.68
C LEU A 168 27.79 -2.76 -14.91
N ALA A 169 26.77 -3.02 -14.11
CA ALA A 169 25.48 -2.37 -14.23
C ALA A 169 25.02 -1.72 -12.92
N ALA A 170 24.41 -0.57 -13.03
CA ALA A 170 23.71 0.09 -11.92
C ALA A 170 22.29 0.45 -12.37
N ASP A 171 21.31 -0.04 -11.64
CA ASP A 171 19.90 0.26 -11.83
C ASP A 171 19.39 0.99 -10.59
N LEU A 172 19.14 2.28 -10.74
CA LEU A 172 18.76 3.20 -9.68
C LEU A 172 17.32 3.64 -9.90
N TYR A 173 16.48 3.47 -8.90
CA TYR A 173 15.07 3.80 -8.94
C TYR A 173 14.66 4.52 -7.65
N GLU A 174 13.95 5.61 -7.79
CA GLU A 174 13.37 6.35 -6.66
C GLU A 174 11.95 6.76 -6.98
N HIS A 175 11.04 6.47 -6.07
CA HIS A 175 9.64 6.88 -6.15
C HIS A 175 9.28 7.67 -4.88
N ARG A 176 8.66 8.83 -5.05
CA ARG A 176 8.15 9.67 -3.97
C ARG A 176 6.68 9.97 -4.18
N SER A 177 5.92 9.92 -3.09
CA SER A 177 4.53 10.34 -3.04
C SER A 177 4.33 11.22 -1.81
N ARG A 178 3.94 12.47 -2.02
CA ARG A 178 3.67 13.44 -0.95
C ARG A 178 2.30 14.03 -1.13
N GLY A 179 1.50 14.07 -0.08
CA GLY A 179 0.16 14.64 -0.19
C GLY A 179 -0.60 14.63 1.11
N GLN A 180 -1.89 14.73 0.97
CA GLN A 180 -2.84 14.76 2.08
C GLN A 180 -3.87 13.65 1.91
N ASP A 181 -4.08 12.88 2.97
CA ASP A 181 -5.17 11.91 3.03
C ASP A 181 -6.46 12.60 3.49
N LEU A 182 -7.07 13.37 2.62
CA LEU A 182 -8.31 14.09 2.94
C LEU A 182 -9.51 13.16 3.14
N SER A 183 -9.46 11.96 2.59
CA SER A 183 -10.46 10.91 2.84
C SER A 183 -10.23 10.16 4.16
N TYR A 184 -9.12 10.43 4.83
CA TYR A 184 -8.80 9.83 6.12
C TYR A 184 -9.81 10.23 7.18
N THR A 185 -10.30 9.25 7.92
CA THR A 185 -11.24 9.45 9.01
C THR A 185 -10.55 9.14 10.33
N LEU A 186 -10.37 10.17 11.16
CA LEU A 186 -9.81 10.00 12.50
C LEU A 186 -10.83 9.32 13.42
N LYS A 187 -10.36 8.42 14.27
CA LYS A 187 -11.19 7.61 15.16
C LYS A 187 -12.06 8.44 16.12
N TYR A 188 -11.61 9.63 16.43
CA TYR A 188 -12.22 10.50 17.43
C TYR A 188 -12.87 11.74 16.85
N GLN A 189 -13.17 11.73 15.57
CA GLN A 189 -13.94 12.80 14.97
C GLN A 189 -15.30 12.94 15.64
N LYS A 190 -15.67 14.18 15.87
CA LYS A 190 -16.95 14.50 16.49
C LYS A 190 -18.11 13.94 15.68
N THR A 191 -19.07 13.47 16.41
CA THR A 191 -20.37 13.00 15.89
C THR A 191 -21.31 14.11 15.44
N ASP A 192 -20.83 15.35 15.37
CA ASP A 192 -21.65 16.47 14.89
C ASP A 192 -21.60 16.51 13.35
N PRO A 193 -22.69 16.13 12.67
CA PRO A 193 -22.72 16.07 11.21
C PRO A 193 -22.64 17.45 10.54
N ASP A 194 -22.89 18.54 11.28
CA ASP A 194 -22.95 19.88 10.73
C ASP A 194 -21.62 20.64 10.83
N LEU A 195 -20.63 20.06 11.53
CA LEU A 195 -19.28 20.62 11.57
C LEU A 195 -18.43 19.99 10.47
N PRO A 196 -17.81 20.81 9.61
CA PRO A 196 -16.89 20.30 8.61
C PRO A 196 -15.74 19.54 9.31
N GLU A 197 -15.49 18.34 8.86
CA GLU A 197 -14.34 17.55 9.29
C GLU A 197 -13.09 18.29 8.81
N LYS A 198 -12.27 18.76 9.73
CA LYS A 198 -11.08 19.58 9.42
C LYS A 198 -9.77 18.91 9.83
N ASP A 199 -9.79 17.60 9.95
CA ASP A 199 -8.58 16.86 10.23
C ASP A 199 -7.72 16.74 8.99
N SER A 200 -6.43 16.86 9.12
CA SER A 200 -5.54 16.68 8.00
C SER A 200 -4.45 15.68 8.33
N ARG A 201 -4.33 14.68 7.48
CA ARG A 201 -3.24 13.72 7.47
C ARG A 201 -2.37 14.00 6.27
N HIS A 202 -1.10 14.27 6.53
CA HIS A 202 -0.09 14.41 5.50
C HIS A 202 0.72 13.14 5.39
N THR A 203 1.03 12.74 4.16
CA THR A 203 1.88 11.60 3.89
C THR A 203 3.10 12.01 3.08
N ASN A 204 4.21 11.35 3.34
CA ASN A 204 5.44 11.53 2.58
C ASN A 204 6.13 10.17 2.49
N ASP A 205 5.84 9.45 1.41
CA ASP A 205 6.33 8.11 1.20
C ASP A 205 7.42 8.09 0.15
N LYS A 206 8.44 7.29 0.39
CA LYS A 206 9.60 7.19 -0.48
C LYS A 206 10.09 5.75 -0.59
N THR A 207 10.31 5.31 -1.81
CA THR A 207 10.94 4.02 -2.11
C THR A 207 12.20 4.26 -2.93
N LYS A 208 13.31 3.71 -2.49
CA LYS A 208 14.58 3.70 -3.24
C LYS A 208 14.99 2.27 -3.48
N ARG A 209 15.34 1.96 -4.71
CA ARG A 209 15.95 0.70 -5.09
C ARG A 209 17.28 0.97 -5.79
N ARG A 210 18.33 0.33 -5.33
CA ARG A 210 19.66 0.36 -5.92
C ARG A 210 20.11 -1.05 -6.20
N ASN A 211 20.27 -1.39 -7.47
CA ASN A 211 20.87 -2.64 -7.93
C ASN A 211 22.22 -2.35 -8.52
N ILE A 212 23.26 -2.95 -8.00
CA ILE A 212 24.59 -2.94 -8.61
C ILE A 212 24.91 -4.39 -8.93
N SER A 213 25.23 -4.68 -10.18
CA SER A 213 25.56 -6.02 -10.63
C SER A 213 26.85 -6.05 -11.45
N PHE A 214 27.54 -7.16 -11.32
CA PHE A 214 28.67 -7.50 -12.17
C PHE A 214 28.36 -8.84 -12.82
N SER A 215 28.50 -8.93 -14.14
CA SER A 215 28.29 -10.16 -14.89
C SER A 215 29.46 -10.46 -15.80
N TYR A 216 29.72 -11.76 -15.94
CA TYR A 216 30.65 -12.30 -16.92
C TYR A 216 29.90 -13.27 -17.81
N GLU A 217 30.02 -13.07 -19.12
CA GLU A 217 29.45 -13.96 -20.13
C GLU A 217 30.58 -14.58 -20.95
N ASN A 218 30.49 -15.89 -21.17
CA ASN A 218 31.40 -16.67 -22.01
C ASN A 218 30.57 -17.35 -23.10
N PHE A 219 30.92 -17.08 -24.34
CA PHE A 219 30.26 -17.63 -25.54
C PHE A 219 31.13 -18.68 -26.22
N SER A 220 32.21 -19.11 -25.60
CA SER A 220 33.05 -20.17 -26.14
C SER A 220 32.28 -21.50 -26.10
N GLN A 221 32.19 -22.17 -27.25
CA GLN A 221 31.58 -23.49 -27.31
C GLN A 221 32.47 -24.51 -26.63
N THR A 222 31.97 -25.13 -25.58
CA THR A 222 32.63 -26.15 -24.79
C THR A 222 31.74 -27.39 -24.72
N PRO A 223 32.26 -28.57 -24.26
CA PRO A 223 31.39 -29.71 -24.02
C PRO A 223 30.27 -29.49 -23.00
N PHE A 224 30.42 -28.49 -22.10
CA PHE A 224 29.50 -28.23 -21.01
C PHE A 224 28.57 -27.03 -21.28
N TRP A 225 28.96 -26.08 -22.09
CA TRP A 225 28.14 -24.91 -22.44
C TRP A 225 28.46 -24.34 -23.81
N ASP A 226 27.43 -23.72 -24.41
CA ASP A 226 27.57 -22.77 -25.53
C ASP A 226 27.56 -21.35 -25.02
N THR A 227 26.84 -21.09 -23.95
CA THR A 227 26.88 -19.84 -23.20
C THR A 227 26.98 -20.12 -21.69
N LEU A 228 27.79 -19.32 -21.03
CA LEU A 228 27.91 -19.33 -19.57
C LEU A 228 27.76 -17.89 -19.10
N LYS A 229 26.94 -17.66 -18.09
CA LYS A 229 26.78 -16.37 -17.45
C LYS A 229 26.89 -16.52 -15.94
N ILE A 230 27.76 -15.73 -15.35
CA ILE A 230 27.88 -15.59 -13.91
C ILE A 230 27.49 -14.15 -13.57
N THR A 231 26.55 -13.98 -12.66
CA THR A 231 26.08 -12.66 -12.24
C THR A 231 26.11 -12.56 -10.73
N TYR A 232 26.78 -11.56 -10.22
CA TYR A 232 26.67 -11.13 -8.82
C TYR A 232 25.92 -9.82 -8.74
N SER A 233 24.93 -9.76 -7.84
CA SER A 233 24.07 -8.58 -7.65
C SER A 233 23.99 -8.21 -6.18
N ASP A 234 24.08 -6.91 -5.89
CA ASP A 234 23.78 -6.32 -4.58
C ASP A 234 22.61 -5.36 -4.74
N GLN A 235 21.46 -5.72 -4.18
CA GLN A 235 20.24 -4.92 -4.21
C GLN A 235 19.93 -4.39 -2.83
N ARG A 236 19.66 -3.10 -2.76
CA ARG A 236 19.15 -2.44 -1.56
C ARG A 236 17.85 -1.71 -1.87
N ILE A 237 16.81 -2.09 -1.15
CA ILE A 237 15.51 -1.43 -1.24
C ILE A 237 15.23 -0.81 0.10
N LYS A 238 14.98 0.51 0.10
CA LYS A 238 14.57 1.26 1.28
C LYS A 238 13.20 1.86 1.02
N THR A 239 12.23 1.46 1.81
CA THR A 239 10.89 2.03 1.77
C THR A 239 10.63 2.76 3.07
N ARG A 240 10.27 4.02 2.97
CA ARG A 240 9.89 4.86 4.10
C ARG A 240 8.49 5.37 3.89
N ALA A 241 7.61 5.08 4.84
CA ALA A 241 6.29 5.67 4.94
C ALA A 241 6.25 6.65 6.10
N ARG A 242 5.89 7.91 5.83
CA ARG A 242 5.75 8.95 6.85
C ARG A 242 4.35 9.49 6.84
N THR A 243 3.69 9.47 7.98
CA THR A 243 2.43 10.15 8.22
C THR A 243 2.57 11.20 9.31
N ASP A 244 2.00 12.36 9.07
CA ASP A 244 1.85 13.43 10.04
C ASP A 244 0.35 13.69 10.18
N ASP A 245 -0.21 13.26 11.32
CA ASP A 245 -1.62 13.45 11.65
C ASP A 245 -1.75 14.71 12.50
N TYR A 246 -2.40 15.70 11.94
CA TYR A 246 -2.69 16.93 12.64
C TYR A 246 -4.03 16.77 13.34
N CYS A 247 -4.05 17.10 14.63
CA CYS A 247 -5.27 17.14 15.40
C CYS A 247 -5.88 15.81 15.83
N ASP A 248 -5.10 14.73 15.88
CA ASP A 248 -5.57 13.42 16.36
C ASP A 248 -5.49 13.26 17.88
N ALA A 249 -5.76 14.30 18.62
CA ALA A 249 -5.59 14.24 20.05
C ALA A 249 -6.83 13.83 20.86
N GLY A 250 -7.84 13.26 20.21
CA GLY A 250 -9.00 12.59 20.88
C GLY A 250 -9.92 13.44 21.74
N VAL A 251 -9.43 14.46 22.39
CA VAL A 251 -10.16 15.35 23.31
C VAL A 251 -10.12 16.81 22.87
N ARG A 252 -9.52 17.10 21.75
CA ARG A 252 -9.27 18.46 21.30
C ARG A 252 -9.98 18.73 20.00
N HIS A 253 -10.46 19.95 19.87
CA HIS A 253 -11.00 20.47 18.62
C HIS A 253 -9.86 21.08 17.85
N CYS A 254 -9.43 20.38 16.84
CA CYS A 254 -8.55 20.94 15.85
C CYS A 254 -9.35 21.58 14.74
N GLU A 255 -9.36 22.85 14.75
CA GLU A 255 -10.15 23.61 13.84
C GLU A 255 -9.28 24.60 13.07
N GLY A 256 -8.38 24.17 12.25
CA GLY A 256 -7.54 24.99 11.41
C GLY A 256 -6.14 25.26 11.96
N THR A 257 -5.25 25.55 11.07
CA THR A 257 -3.81 25.55 11.34
C THR A 257 -3.18 26.94 11.37
N GLU A 258 -3.97 27.94 11.02
CA GLU A 258 -3.46 29.31 10.93
C GLU A 258 -4.18 30.26 11.88
N ASN A 259 -3.44 31.18 12.47
CA ASN A 259 -4.01 32.28 13.23
C ASN A 259 -4.41 33.41 12.25
N PRO A 260 -5.65 33.44 11.77
CA PRO A 260 -6.07 34.44 10.82
C PRO A 260 -6.13 35.85 11.43
N THR A 261 -6.16 35.91 12.74
CA THR A 261 -6.32 37.18 13.44
C THR A 261 -5.02 37.89 13.74
N GLY A 262 -3.94 37.15 13.85
CA GLY A 262 -2.65 37.69 14.29
C GLY A 262 -2.63 38.18 15.74
N LEU A 263 -3.68 37.91 16.53
CA LEU A 263 -3.77 38.31 17.92
C LEU A 263 -2.92 37.38 18.81
N LYS A 264 -2.43 37.91 19.93
CA LYS A 264 -1.68 37.15 20.93
C LYS A 264 -2.20 37.46 22.32
N ILE A 265 -2.08 36.52 23.23
CA ILE A 265 -2.30 36.78 24.67
C ILE A 265 -0.93 36.91 25.31
N THR A 266 -0.63 38.07 25.86
CA THR A 266 0.59 38.36 26.56
C THR A 266 0.26 38.95 27.90
N ASN A 267 0.76 38.37 29.00
CA ASN A 267 0.52 38.84 30.39
C ASN A 267 -0.97 39.08 30.70
N GLY A 268 -1.84 38.24 30.20
CA GLY A 268 -3.28 38.36 30.45
C GLY A 268 -4.00 39.40 29.57
N LYS A 269 -3.31 40.04 28.67
CA LYS A 269 -3.85 41.02 27.71
C LYS A 269 -3.81 40.45 26.30
N ILE A 270 -4.81 40.88 25.54
CA ILE A 270 -4.87 40.50 24.11
C ILE A 270 -4.19 41.62 23.33
N THR A 271 -3.15 41.26 22.61
CA THR A 271 -2.38 42.21 21.81
C THR A 271 -2.44 41.88 20.32
N ARG A 272 -2.37 42.91 19.49
CA ARG A 272 -2.18 42.76 18.04
C ARG A 272 -0.73 42.42 17.71
N ARG A 273 -0.45 42.18 16.41
CA ARG A 273 0.92 41.93 15.93
C ARG A 273 1.89 43.05 16.24
N ASP A 274 1.40 44.30 16.23
CA ASP A 274 2.16 45.51 16.55
C ASP A 274 2.38 45.73 18.05
N GLY A 275 1.86 44.82 18.90
CA GLY A 275 1.97 44.88 20.34
C GLY A 275 0.91 45.76 21.02
N SER A 276 0.03 46.42 20.26
CA SER A 276 -1.07 47.21 20.82
C SER A 276 -2.13 46.34 21.48
N GLU A 277 -2.71 46.83 22.58
CA GLU A 277 -3.75 46.08 23.30
C GLU A 277 -5.08 46.14 22.56
N LEU A 278 -5.77 44.98 22.46
CA LEU A 278 -7.09 44.91 21.87
C LEU A 278 -8.15 45.14 22.93
N GLN A 279 -9.02 46.09 22.69
CA GLN A 279 -10.24 46.33 23.47
C GLN A 279 -11.40 45.53 22.88
N PHE A 280 -12.24 44.93 23.72
CA PHE A 280 -13.39 44.16 23.28
C PHE A 280 -14.62 44.41 24.15
N GLU A 281 -15.79 44.29 23.51
CA GLU A 281 -17.07 44.36 24.19
C GLU A 281 -17.68 42.99 24.35
N LYS A 282 -18.09 42.67 25.57
CA LYS A 282 -18.72 41.39 25.90
C LYS A 282 -20.20 41.47 25.55
N LYS A 283 -20.71 40.55 24.75
CA LYS A 283 -22.11 40.48 24.36
C LYS A 283 -22.93 39.44 25.08
N ASP A 284 -22.44 38.22 25.18
CA ASP A 284 -23.21 37.10 25.71
C ASP A 284 -22.38 36.19 26.57
N LYS A 285 -23.06 35.44 27.44
CA LYS A 285 -22.44 34.45 28.34
C LYS A 285 -23.26 33.15 28.22
N ASN A 286 -22.58 32.09 27.95
CA ASN A 286 -23.22 30.78 27.92
C ASN A 286 -22.78 29.92 29.13
N THR A 287 -23.39 28.72 29.27
CA THR A 287 -23.11 27.77 30.34
C THR A 287 -21.69 27.25 30.34
N ASP A 288 -20.99 27.30 29.19
CA ASP A 288 -19.60 26.82 29.05
C ASP A 288 -18.56 27.89 29.35
N ASN A 289 -18.96 29.02 29.92
CA ASN A 289 -18.07 30.16 30.16
C ASN A 289 -17.43 30.71 28.88
N ILE A 290 -18.14 30.60 27.76
CA ILE A 290 -17.76 31.19 26.47
C ILE A 290 -18.56 32.46 26.28
N TYR A 291 -17.85 33.53 25.94
CA TYR A 291 -18.46 34.83 25.64
C TYR A 291 -18.25 35.15 24.17
N ASP A 292 -19.32 35.47 23.50
CA ASP A 292 -19.27 35.99 22.14
C ASP A 292 -19.04 37.52 22.16
N PHE A 293 -18.13 37.97 21.31
CA PHE A 293 -17.74 39.37 21.21
C PHE A 293 -17.98 39.88 19.79
N ASP A 294 -18.41 41.13 19.70
CA ASP A 294 -18.71 41.76 18.42
C ASP A 294 -17.48 42.32 17.73
N LYS A 295 -16.47 42.69 18.50
CA LYS A 295 -15.37 43.50 18.00
C LYS A 295 -14.04 42.99 18.41
N PHE A 296 -13.49 42.07 17.60
CA PHE A 296 -12.05 41.91 17.49
C PHE A 296 -11.60 42.62 16.22
N ILE A 297 -10.65 43.48 16.32
CA ILE A 297 -10.11 44.21 15.18
C ILE A 297 -8.72 43.67 14.89
N ASP A 298 -8.51 43.18 13.67
CA ASP A 298 -7.21 42.71 13.25
C ASP A 298 -6.22 43.84 12.93
N THR A 299 -5.02 43.50 12.51
CA THR A 299 -3.99 44.48 12.13
C THR A 299 -4.37 45.33 10.92
N ASN A 300 -5.40 44.93 10.18
CA ASN A 300 -5.94 45.65 9.01
C ASN A 300 -7.24 46.40 9.34
N ASN A 301 -7.56 46.59 10.62
CA ASN A 301 -8.81 47.20 11.10
C ASN A 301 -10.10 46.47 10.68
N GLN A 302 -9.99 45.16 10.36
CA GLN A 302 -11.18 44.37 10.05
C GLN A 302 -11.76 43.77 11.33
N VAL A 303 -13.08 43.82 11.45
CA VAL A 303 -13.80 43.25 12.59
C VAL A 303 -13.82 41.74 12.44
N ILE A 304 -13.31 41.04 13.44
CA ILE A 304 -13.25 39.59 13.52
C ILE A 304 -14.23 39.12 14.57
N LYS A 305 -15.11 38.20 14.22
CA LYS A 305 -15.95 37.50 15.19
C LYS A 305 -15.14 36.46 15.94
N GLY A 306 -15.31 36.36 17.24
CA GLY A 306 -14.59 35.40 18.04
C GLY A 306 -15.32 35.06 19.34
N LYS A 307 -14.78 34.06 20.03
CA LYS A 307 -15.26 33.60 21.32
C LYS A 307 -14.16 33.72 22.35
N LEU A 308 -14.48 34.34 23.47
CA LEU A 308 -13.59 34.39 24.63
C LEU A 308 -13.89 33.24 25.56
N LYS A 309 -12.95 32.33 25.75
CA LYS A 309 -13.06 31.27 26.74
C LYS A 309 -12.45 31.73 28.04
N LEU A 310 -13.28 31.86 29.09
CA LEU A 310 -12.85 32.21 30.43
C LEU A 310 -12.32 30.94 31.12
N GLY A 311 -11.09 31.05 31.47
CA GLY A 311 -10.42 30.04 32.25
C GLY A 311 -10.73 30.11 33.70
N ARG A 312 -10.85 28.95 34.27
CA ARG A 312 -11.17 28.70 35.63
C ARG A 312 -10.24 27.71 36.24
N THR A 313 -9.93 27.95 37.44
CA THR A 313 -9.51 26.94 38.40
C THR A 313 -10.75 26.61 39.23
N GLY A 314 -11.48 25.59 38.84
CA GLY A 314 -12.48 24.97 39.70
C GLY A 314 -13.93 25.42 39.64
N GLU A 315 -14.39 26.43 38.84
CA GLU A 315 -15.77 26.93 38.84
C GLU A 315 -16.70 26.29 37.85
N THR A 316 -17.77 25.66 38.20
CA THR A 316 -18.80 25.17 37.27
C THR A 316 -20.01 26.10 37.27
N TRP A 317 -20.36 26.63 36.12
CA TRP A 317 -21.54 27.44 35.97
C TRP A 317 -22.67 26.55 35.44
N TYR A 318 -23.82 26.65 36.07
CA TYR A 318 -25.03 25.92 35.71
C TYR A 318 -26.06 26.91 35.16
N ASP A 319 -26.62 26.67 33.99
CA ASP A 319 -27.75 27.43 33.46
C ASP A 319 -29.02 26.95 34.16
N CYS A 320 -29.64 27.83 34.94
CA CYS A 320 -30.82 27.50 35.74
C CYS A 320 -32.08 27.32 34.93
N SER A 321 -32.05 27.61 33.62
CA SER A 321 -33.15 27.29 32.68
C SER A 321 -33.16 25.81 32.31
N ILE A 322 -32.02 25.15 32.43
CA ILE A 322 -31.81 23.75 32.07
C ILE A 322 -31.59 22.91 33.31
N PHE A 323 -30.96 23.50 34.31
CA PHE A 323 -30.55 22.82 35.56
C PHE A 323 -31.32 23.36 36.74
N ASP A 324 -31.81 22.49 37.62
CA ASP A 324 -32.46 22.89 38.87
C ASP A 324 -31.41 23.46 39.82
N CYS A 325 -31.25 24.79 39.84
CA CYS A 325 -30.28 25.48 40.67
C CYS A 325 -30.74 25.53 42.13
N LYS A 326 -30.72 24.40 42.82
CA LYS A 326 -30.91 24.33 44.24
C LYS A 326 -29.79 25.05 44.99
N SER A 327 -30.08 25.53 46.19
CA SER A 327 -29.06 26.19 47.02
C SER A 327 -27.86 25.28 47.37
N LYS A 328 -28.01 23.99 47.20
CA LYS A 328 -26.98 22.96 47.44
C LYS A 328 -27.04 21.86 46.40
N ILE A 329 -25.87 21.43 45.93
CA ILE A 329 -25.72 20.27 45.03
C ILE A 329 -24.60 19.35 45.54
N ASN A 330 -24.66 18.09 45.15
CA ASN A 330 -23.59 17.14 45.37
C ASN A 330 -22.61 17.18 44.19
N VAL A 331 -21.33 17.32 44.46
CA VAL A 331 -20.25 17.27 43.46
C VAL A 331 -19.31 16.12 43.75
N PHE A 332 -18.63 15.65 42.72
CA PHE A 332 -17.58 14.65 42.92
C PHE A 332 -16.36 15.30 43.56
N GLU A 333 -15.76 14.58 44.50
CA GLU A 333 -14.50 14.96 45.12
C GLU A 333 -13.37 14.20 44.42
N GLY A 334 -12.52 14.90 43.70
CA GLY A 334 -11.40 14.34 42.93
C GLY A 334 -11.67 14.10 41.45
N GLU A 335 -10.64 13.61 40.77
CA GLU A 335 -10.75 13.20 39.35
C GLU A 335 -11.57 11.91 39.25
N GLN A 336 -12.58 11.93 38.39
CA GLN A 336 -13.40 10.77 38.15
C GLN A 336 -12.66 9.81 37.20
N PRO A 337 -12.38 8.56 37.60
CA PRO A 337 -11.82 7.58 36.67
C PRO A 337 -12.78 7.32 35.53
N TYR A 338 -12.27 7.22 34.31
CA TYR A 338 -13.05 6.97 33.11
C TYR A 338 -13.88 5.68 33.25
N GLY A 339 -15.20 5.77 33.08
CA GLY A 339 -16.09 4.60 33.11
C GLY A 339 -16.64 4.22 34.50
N THR A 340 -16.40 4.99 35.55
CA THR A 340 -16.96 4.73 36.87
C THR A 340 -18.24 5.54 37.10
N THR A 341 -19.30 4.87 37.49
CA THR A 341 -20.47 5.51 38.13
C THR A 341 -20.08 5.85 39.57
N GLY A 342 -19.61 7.05 39.76
CA GLY A 342 -19.24 7.51 41.11
C GLY A 342 -20.44 7.96 41.91
N THR A 343 -20.37 7.81 43.20
CA THR A 343 -21.31 8.42 44.14
C THR A 343 -20.89 9.85 44.40
N TRP A 344 -21.86 10.75 44.55
CA TRP A 344 -21.61 12.12 44.96
C TRP A 344 -20.96 12.14 46.33
N LYS A 345 -19.84 12.80 46.46
CA LYS A 345 -19.02 12.73 47.67
C LYS A 345 -19.05 13.98 48.52
N LYS A 346 -19.50 15.10 47.98
CA LYS A 346 -19.49 16.39 48.69
C LYS A 346 -20.69 17.24 48.29
N GLU A 347 -21.43 17.73 49.32
CA GLU A 347 -22.44 18.73 49.16
C GLU A 347 -21.81 20.13 49.18
N VAL A 348 -22.13 20.96 48.20
CA VAL A 348 -21.64 22.32 48.07
C VAL A 348 -22.80 23.29 47.90
N GLU A 349 -22.64 24.48 48.47
CA GLU A 349 -23.62 25.56 48.28
C GLU A 349 -23.41 26.28 46.95
N LEU A 350 -24.52 26.65 46.30
CA LEU A 350 -24.53 27.44 45.07
C LEU A 350 -24.91 28.87 45.40
N GLU A 351 -24.31 29.80 44.66
CA GLU A 351 -24.77 31.19 44.58
C GLU A 351 -25.22 31.47 43.13
N THR A 352 -26.28 32.26 42.94
CA THR A 352 -26.87 32.58 41.65
C THR A 352 -26.45 33.96 41.19
N GLU A 353 -26.29 34.12 39.91
CA GLU A 353 -25.99 35.39 39.22
C GLU A 353 -26.89 35.52 38.00
N GLU A 354 -27.51 36.68 37.86
CA GLU A 354 -28.29 37.01 36.66
C GLU A 354 -27.42 37.70 35.59
N LEU A 355 -27.51 37.21 34.35
CA LEU A 355 -26.77 37.77 33.25
C LEU A 355 -27.64 37.73 31.96
N ASN A 356 -27.92 38.92 31.42
CA ASN A 356 -28.74 39.05 30.19
C ASN A 356 -30.11 38.37 30.29
N GLY A 357 -30.78 38.49 31.47
CA GLY A 357 -32.08 37.86 31.69
C GLY A 357 -32.10 36.37 31.89
N LYS A 358 -30.94 35.76 32.04
CA LYS A 358 -30.78 34.35 32.41
C LYS A 358 -30.07 34.19 33.77
N THR A 359 -30.54 33.27 34.58
CA THR A 359 -29.96 32.94 35.86
C THR A 359 -28.95 31.80 35.72
N PHE A 360 -27.76 32.03 36.22
CA PHE A 360 -26.69 31.03 36.29
C PHE A 360 -26.31 30.80 37.76
N ALA A 361 -26.02 29.57 38.10
CA ALA A 361 -25.55 29.23 39.46
C ALA A 361 -24.07 28.80 39.41
N ARG A 362 -23.33 29.04 40.49
CA ARG A 362 -21.95 28.62 40.66
C ARG A 362 -21.73 28.16 42.11
N ILE A 363 -20.66 27.39 42.36
CA ILE A 363 -20.32 26.95 43.70
C ILE A 363 -19.84 28.15 44.54
N LYS A 364 -20.44 28.28 45.68
CA LYS A 364 -20.12 29.37 46.63
C LYS A 364 -18.72 29.17 47.21
N ASN A 365 -17.97 30.27 47.32
CA ASN A 365 -16.61 30.28 47.92
C ASN A 365 -15.52 29.55 47.10
N GLU A 366 -15.78 29.17 45.86
CA GLU A 366 -14.69 28.81 44.93
C GLU A 366 -13.90 30.08 44.54
N ASN A 367 -12.61 29.90 44.25
CA ASN A 367 -11.76 31.01 43.85
C ASN A 367 -12.26 31.57 42.50
N ASN A 368 -13.07 32.60 42.58
CA ASN A 368 -13.90 33.09 41.51
C ASN A 368 -13.19 34.03 40.52
N SER A 369 -11.88 34.08 40.52
CA SER A 369 -11.17 34.89 39.59
C SER A 369 -11.33 34.34 38.13
N ARG A 370 -12.25 34.94 37.38
CA ARG A 370 -12.40 34.64 35.94
C ARG A 370 -11.15 35.10 35.22
N LYS A 371 -10.44 34.16 34.67
CA LYS A 371 -9.23 34.41 33.86
C LYS A 371 -9.51 34.10 32.39
N ILE A 372 -9.06 34.97 31.50
CA ILE A 372 -9.12 34.70 30.08
C ILE A 372 -8.17 33.55 29.77
N LYS A 373 -8.69 32.43 29.27
CA LYS A 373 -7.87 31.28 28.90
C LYS A 373 -7.44 31.38 27.42
N SER A 374 -8.36 31.74 26.55
CA SER A 374 -8.06 31.88 25.14
C SER A 374 -9.12 32.75 24.45
N ILE A 375 -8.76 33.29 23.31
CA ILE A 375 -9.69 33.89 22.37
C ILE A 375 -9.80 32.96 21.20
N LEU A 376 -11.01 32.52 20.91
CA LEU A 376 -11.31 31.66 19.78
C LEU A 376 -11.90 32.55 18.68
N PRO A 377 -11.18 32.81 17.58
CA PRO A 377 -11.81 33.41 16.40
C PRO A 377 -12.86 32.47 15.84
N SER A 378 -13.72 32.96 14.95
CA SER A 378 -14.72 32.13 14.27
C SER A 378 -14.10 31.05 13.38
N SER A 379 -12.83 31.18 13.06
CA SER A 379 -12.02 30.17 12.42
C SER A 379 -11.08 29.48 13.42
N PRO A 380 -10.87 28.26 13.27
CA PRO A 380 -10.17 27.37 14.19
C PRO A 380 -8.65 27.56 14.19
N GLY A 381 -8.00 27.24 15.29
CA GLY A 381 -6.60 27.59 15.46
C GLY A 381 -5.77 26.71 16.37
N TYR A 382 -6.05 25.45 16.38
CA TYR A 382 -5.35 24.51 17.25
C TYR A 382 -4.66 23.43 16.42
N LEU A 383 -3.40 23.20 16.66
CA LEU A 383 -2.61 22.20 15.95
C LEU A 383 -1.88 21.30 16.93
N ASP A 384 -2.09 20.03 16.80
CA ASP A 384 -1.35 18.95 17.43
C ASP A 384 -0.91 18.00 16.33
N ARG A 385 0.35 17.61 16.31
CA ARG A 385 0.91 16.76 15.28
C ARG A 385 1.44 15.46 15.86
N LEU A 386 0.77 14.38 15.53
CA LEU A 386 1.26 13.03 15.74
C LEU A 386 1.94 12.56 14.47
N TRP A 387 3.15 12.11 14.55
CA TRP A 387 3.86 11.60 13.40
C TRP A 387 4.26 10.14 13.59
N GLN A 388 4.27 9.41 12.50
CA GLN A 388 4.70 8.03 12.44
C GLN A 388 5.58 7.82 11.20
N GLU A 389 6.70 7.13 11.39
CA GLU A 389 7.56 6.66 10.32
C GLU A 389 7.67 5.15 10.37
N ARG A 390 7.61 4.53 9.20
CA ARG A 390 7.83 3.10 9.01
C ARG A 390 8.89 2.93 7.96
N ASP A 391 10.04 2.40 8.37
CA ASP A 391 11.15 2.10 7.48
C ASP A 391 11.18 0.59 7.27
N LEU A 392 11.15 0.17 6.01
CA LEU A 392 11.37 -1.21 5.61
C LEU A 392 12.58 -1.27 4.70
N ASP A 393 13.63 -1.92 5.18
CA ASP A 393 14.86 -2.13 4.44
C ASP A 393 14.98 -3.59 4.05
N THR A 394 15.23 -3.83 2.76
CA THR A 394 15.48 -5.16 2.22
C THR A 394 16.79 -5.15 1.44
N ASN A 395 17.77 -5.87 1.92
CA ASN A 395 19.08 -5.99 1.29
C ASN A 395 19.27 -7.43 0.79
N THR A 396 19.56 -7.59 -0.49
CA THR A 396 19.75 -8.90 -1.14
C THR A 396 21.08 -8.94 -1.86
N GLN A 397 21.91 -9.95 -1.56
CA GLN A 397 23.04 -10.34 -2.38
C GLN A 397 22.69 -11.64 -3.08
N GLN A 398 22.90 -11.70 -4.38
CA GLN A 398 22.58 -12.88 -5.19
C GLN A 398 23.72 -13.21 -6.15
N LEU A 399 24.06 -14.50 -6.21
CA LEU A 399 24.99 -15.06 -7.17
C LEU A 399 24.24 -16.05 -8.05
N ASN A 400 24.23 -15.82 -9.36
CA ASN A 400 23.62 -16.70 -10.34
C ASN A 400 24.70 -17.30 -11.25
N LEU A 401 24.52 -18.58 -11.58
CA LEU A 401 25.23 -19.28 -12.62
C LEU A 401 24.21 -19.84 -13.62
N ASP A 402 24.26 -19.39 -14.86
CA ASP A 402 23.34 -19.79 -15.92
C ASP A 402 24.15 -20.32 -17.11
N LEU A 403 23.80 -21.48 -17.59
CA LEU A 403 24.47 -22.14 -18.71
C LEU A 403 23.44 -22.61 -19.74
N THR A 404 23.81 -22.55 -20.99
CA THR A 404 23.05 -23.15 -22.09
C THR A 404 23.92 -24.08 -22.93
N LYS A 405 23.34 -25.15 -23.41
CA LYS A 405 24.02 -26.09 -24.29
C LYS A 405 23.06 -26.71 -25.30
N ASP A 406 23.34 -26.54 -26.58
CA ASP A 406 22.66 -27.23 -27.66
C ASP A 406 23.47 -28.48 -28.02
N PHE A 407 22.80 -29.61 -28.07
CA PHE A 407 23.45 -30.87 -28.48
C PHE A 407 22.45 -31.85 -29.08
N LYS A 408 22.95 -32.86 -29.72
CA LYS A 408 22.12 -33.93 -30.29
C LYS A 408 22.47 -35.27 -29.65
N THR A 409 21.42 -36.00 -29.31
CA THR A 409 21.53 -37.41 -28.93
C THR A 409 20.84 -38.20 -30.05
N TRP A 410 21.64 -38.77 -30.94
CA TRP A 410 21.18 -39.49 -32.13
C TRP A 410 20.39 -38.55 -33.05
N ARG A 411 19.05 -38.65 -33.11
CA ARG A 411 18.18 -37.79 -33.91
C ARG A 411 17.45 -36.75 -33.12
N VAL A 412 17.62 -36.72 -31.82
CA VAL A 412 16.92 -35.84 -30.90
C VAL A 412 17.78 -34.62 -30.62
N GLU A 413 17.20 -33.43 -30.84
CA GLU A 413 17.85 -32.17 -30.51
C GLU A 413 17.49 -31.73 -29.10
N HIS A 414 18.48 -31.27 -28.36
CA HIS A 414 18.33 -30.73 -27.01
C HIS A 414 18.78 -29.29 -26.97
N ASN A 415 17.97 -28.46 -26.37
CA ASN A 415 18.32 -27.10 -25.95
C ASN A 415 18.27 -27.05 -24.43
N LEU A 416 19.40 -27.29 -23.82
CA LEU A 416 19.52 -27.43 -22.37
C LEU A 416 19.87 -26.10 -21.72
N GLN A 417 19.11 -25.72 -20.71
CA GLN A 417 19.39 -24.59 -19.80
C GLN A 417 19.52 -25.15 -18.40
N TYR A 418 20.60 -24.83 -17.70
CA TYR A 418 20.84 -25.30 -16.36
C TYR A 418 21.64 -24.30 -15.57
N GLY A 419 21.57 -24.38 -14.25
CA GLY A 419 22.28 -23.43 -13.43
C GLY A 419 21.94 -23.55 -11.95
N SER A 420 22.44 -22.59 -11.22
CA SER A 420 22.25 -22.49 -9.79
C SER A 420 22.16 -21.04 -9.35
N SER A 421 21.56 -20.83 -8.20
CA SER A 421 21.43 -19.51 -7.59
C SER A 421 21.64 -19.63 -6.08
N TYR A 422 22.32 -18.65 -5.54
CA TYR A 422 22.44 -18.44 -4.10
C TYR A 422 22.12 -17.01 -3.76
N ASN A 423 21.18 -16.78 -2.84
CA ASN A 423 20.91 -15.44 -2.35
C ASN A 423 20.83 -15.38 -0.83
N THR A 424 21.15 -14.23 -0.31
CA THR A 424 20.97 -13.86 1.08
C THR A 424 20.18 -12.56 1.14
N THR A 425 19.07 -12.57 1.85
CA THR A 425 18.22 -11.38 2.04
C THR A 425 18.13 -11.06 3.53
N MET A 426 18.37 -9.79 3.86
CA MET A 426 18.09 -9.24 5.18
C MET A 426 16.93 -8.27 5.09
N LYS A 427 15.87 -8.53 5.82
CA LYS A 427 14.68 -7.68 5.90
C LYS A 427 14.57 -7.10 7.30
N ARG A 428 14.45 -5.77 7.40
CA ARG A 428 14.34 -5.04 8.66
C ARG A 428 13.19 -4.05 8.58
N MET A 429 12.42 -3.99 9.64
CA MET A 429 11.38 -2.98 9.83
C MET A 429 11.68 -2.19 11.09
N VAL A 430 11.59 -0.87 11.01
CA VAL A 430 11.70 0.03 12.16
C VAL A 430 10.54 1.01 12.12
N ASN A 431 9.81 1.07 13.20
CA ASN A 431 8.73 2.04 13.37
C ASN A 431 9.17 3.09 14.39
N ARG A 432 8.92 4.35 14.04
CA ARG A 432 9.12 5.51 14.89
C ARG A 432 7.83 6.27 14.99
N ALA A 433 7.55 6.78 16.15
CA ALA A 433 6.39 7.62 16.40
C ALA A 433 6.75 8.74 17.34
N GLY A 434 6.01 9.80 17.30
CA GLY A 434 6.20 10.92 18.19
C GLY A 434 5.05 11.90 18.11
N ASN A 435 5.15 12.90 18.97
CA ASN A 435 4.22 13.99 19.04
C ASN A 435 5.02 15.30 19.12
N ASP A 436 4.72 16.20 18.19
CA ASP A 436 5.23 17.56 18.21
C ASP A 436 4.09 18.50 18.59
N ALA A 437 4.12 18.95 19.80
CA ALA A 437 3.12 19.86 20.33
C ALA A 437 3.43 21.34 20.03
N THR A 438 4.10 21.61 18.95
CA THR A 438 4.77 22.91 18.74
C THR A 438 3.84 24.05 18.38
N ASP A 439 2.63 23.77 17.89
CA ASP A 439 1.80 24.81 17.31
C ASP A 439 0.40 24.89 17.94
N VAL A 440 0.37 24.88 19.27
CA VAL A 440 -0.84 25.34 19.98
C VAL A 440 -1.01 26.81 19.66
N GLN A 441 -1.94 27.10 18.81
CA GLN A 441 -2.24 28.48 18.50
C GLN A 441 -2.72 29.18 19.76
N TRP A 442 -2.31 30.42 19.95
CA TRP A 442 -2.59 31.16 21.18
C TRP A 442 -4.08 31.28 21.53
N TRP A 443 -4.96 31.19 20.54
CA TRP A 443 -6.41 31.20 20.75
C TRP A 443 -6.99 29.83 21.08
N ALA A 444 -6.27 28.75 20.87
CA ALA A 444 -6.72 27.43 21.23
C ALA A 444 -6.62 27.26 22.76
N THR A 445 -7.63 26.64 23.33
CA THR A 445 -7.58 26.35 24.77
C THR A 445 -6.62 25.21 25.00
N PRO A 446 -5.53 25.41 25.76
CA PRO A 446 -4.74 24.29 26.20
C PRO A 446 -5.61 23.39 27.06
N THR A 447 -5.63 22.11 26.77
CA THR A 447 -6.36 21.10 27.55
C THR A 447 -5.74 20.89 28.94
N LEU A 448 -4.71 21.61 29.25
CA LEU A 448 -3.90 21.47 30.46
C LEU A 448 -4.45 22.14 31.72
N GLY A 449 -5.59 22.77 31.69
CA GLY A 449 -6.07 23.50 32.83
C GLY A 449 -5.17 24.67 33.29
N LYS A 450 -4.01 24.86 32.66
CA LYS A 450 -3.14 26.02 32.93
C LYS A 450 -3.59 27.20 32.12
N SER A 451 -3.76 28.29 32.77
CA SER A 451 -4.07 29.55 32.15
C SER A 451 -2.94 29.99 31.22
N ILE A 452 -3.21 30.25 29.96
CA ILE A 452 -2.29 30.97 29.04
C ILE A 452 -1.85 32.31 29.68
N ILE A 453 -2.65 32.81 30.58
CA ILE A 453 -2.44 34.07 31.33
C ILE A 453 -1.41 33.95 32.42
N SER A 454 -1.05 32.76 32.89
CA SER A 454 -0.16 32.58 34.02
C SER A 454 1.32 32.78 33.74
N ASN A 455 1.70 33.10 32.53
CA ASN A 455 3.09 33.34 32.07
C ASN A 455 4.10 32.24 32.46
N LYS A 456 3.61 31.07 32.86
CA LYS A 456 4.48 29.93 33.16
C LYS A 456 4.63 29.13 31.87
N PRO A 457 5.85 28.96 31.38
CA PRO A 457 6.10 28.08 30.26
C PRO A 457 5.62 26.67 30.60
N HIS A 458 5.14 25.93 29.57
CA HIS A 458 4.87 24.49 29.71
C HIS A 458 6.18 23.80 30.05
N THR A 459 6.27 23.17 31.18
CA THR A 459 7.50 22.50 31.63
C THR A 459 7.55 21.04 31.18
N CYS A 460 6.40 20.48 30.75
CA CYS A 460 6.25 19.06 30.43
C CYS A 460 6.68 18.10 31.56
N GLU A 461 6.61 18.57 32.80
CA GLU A 461 7.02 17.81 33.96
C GLU A 461 5.85 17.07 34.65
N THR A 462 4.63 17.44 34.30
CA THR A 462 3.44 16.86 34.92
C THR A 462 2.76 15.82 34.06
N ALA A 463 2.17 14.80 34.69
CA ALA A 463 1.41 13.78 33.98
C ALA A 463 0.23 14.35 33.16
N SER A 464 -0.39 15.44 33.62
CA SER A 464 -1.48 16.10 32.92
C SER A 464 -1.02 16.75 31.59
N GLU A 465 0.20 17.26 31.54
CA GLU A 465 0.80 17.82 30.33
C GLU A 465 1.06 16.74 29.29
N TRP A 466 1.59 15.60 29.74
CA TRP A 466 1.80 14.43 28.89
C TRP A 466 0.48 13.85 28.37
N ASN A 467 -0.50 13.69 29.24
CA ASN A 467 -1.80 13.15 28.86
C ASN A 467 -2.55 14.05 27.87
N ALA A 468 -2.25 15.33 27.90
CA ALA A 468 -2.83 16.27 26.96
C ALA A 468 -2.09 16.32 25.60
N ASN A 469 -1.04 15.51 25.42
CA ASN A 469 -0.20 15.48 24.20
C ASN A 469 0.37 16.85 23.80
N LEU A 470 0.57 17.74 24.76
CA LEU A 470 1.13 19.07 24.50
C LEU A 470 2.65 19.11 24.55
N CYS A 471 3.26 18.01 24.94
CA CYS A 471 4.70 17.93 25.08
C CYS A 471 5.31 17.18 23.89
N PRO A 472 6.35 17.72 23.25
CA PRO A 472 7.09 16.97 22.26
C PRO A 472 7.58 15.66 22.84
N ARG A 473 7.33 14.60 22.13
CA ARG A 473 7.69 13.25 22.56
C ARG A 473 8.14 12.44 21.36
N VAL A 474 9.21 11.70 21.54
CA VAL A 474 9.63 10.66 20.63
C VAL A 474 9.51 9.34 21.34
N ASP A 475 8.67 8.45 20.84
CA ASP A 475 8.48 7.14 21.43
C ASP A 475 9.71 6.26 21.14
N PRO A 476 10.03 5.29 22.00
CA PRO A 476 11.07 4.31 21.70
C PRO A 476 10.80 3.59 20.38
N GLU A 477 11.84 3.35 19.61
CA GLU A 477 11.73 2.59 18.36
C GLU A 477 11.16 1.19 18.64
N PHE A 478 10.24 0.76 17.77
CA PHE A 478 9.62 -0.55 17.82
C PHE A 478 9.50 -1.15 16.43
N SER A 479 9.15 -2.41 16.36
CA SER A 479 8.91 -3.07 15.09
C SER A 479 7.76 -4.06 15.23
N PHE A 480 6.97 -4.22 14.18
CA PHE A 480 6.01 -5.31 14.08
C PHE A 480 6.64 -6.59 13.52
N LEU A 481 7.85 -6.50 13.01
CA LEU A 481 8.59 -7.62 12.43
C LEU A 481 10.03 -7.59 12.94
N LEU A 482 10.49 -8.71 13.52
CA LEU A 482 11.92 -8.88 13.82
C LEU A 482 12.74 -8.90 12.53
N PRO A 483 14.01 -8.46 12.56
CA PRO A 483 14.89 -8.62 11.42
C PRO A 483 15.01 -10.10 11.03
N ILE A 484 14.79 -10.40 9.76
CA ILE A 484 14.82 -11.76 9.24
C ILE A 484 15.91 -11.89 8.20
N LYS A 485 16.82 -12.84 8.41
CA LYS A 485 17.81 -13.26 7.42
C LYS A 485 17.30 -14.50 6.70
N THR A 486 17.18 -14.39 5.38
CA THR A 486 16.77 -15.50 4.52
C THR A 486 17.92 -15.91 3.63
N LYS A 487 18.23 -17.21 3.59
CA LYS A 487 19.21 -17.80 2.66
C LYS A 487 18.49 -18.75 1.73
N GLU A 488 18.66 -18.58 0.44
CA GLU A 488 18.07 -19.43 -0.59
C GLU A 488 19.18 -20.04 -1.45
N LYS A 489 19.11 -21.33 -1.66
CA LYS A 489 19.97 -22.08 -2.57
C LYS A 489 19.09 -22.83 -3.53
N SER A 490 19.40 -22.78 -4.82
CA SER A 490 18.64 -23.49 -5.83
C SER A 490 19.52 -24.03 -6.94
N VAL A 491 19.07 -25.12 -7.53
CA VAL A 491 19.57 -25.65 -8.79
C VAL A 491 18.41 -25.91 -9.72
N TYR A 492 18.59 -25.67 -11.00
CA TYR A 492 17.56 -25.92 -12.00
C TYR A 492 18.12 -26.52 -13.26
N LEU A 493 17.23 -27.25 -13.97
CA LEU A 493 17.48 -27.84 -15.26
C LEU A 493 16.23 -27.68 -16.10
N PHE A 494 16.39 -27.19 -17.32
CA PHE A 494 15.32 -27.08 -18.30
C PHE A 494 15.82 -27.53 -19.65
N ASP A 495 15.12 -28.47 -20.29
CA ASP A 495 15.48 -29.01 -21.59
C ASP A 495 14.31 -28.91 -22.57
N ASN A 496 14.52 -28.23 -23.68
CA ASN A 496 13.65 -28.31 -24.85
C ASN A 496 14.12 -29.43 -25.75
N VAL A 497 13.33 -30.50 -25.84
CA VAL A 497 13.66 -31.73 -26.56
C VAL A 497 12.86 -31.75 -27.85
N VAL A 498 13.51 -31.61 -29.00
CA VAL A 498 12.89 -31.67 -30.30
C VAL A 498 13.07 -33.08 -30.85
N ILE A 499 11.96 -33.83 -30.86
CA ILE A 499 11.94 -35.21 -31.39
C ILE A 499 11.85 -35.21 -32.90
N THR A 500 10.91 -34.44 -33.43
CA THR A 500 10.67 -34.23 -34.85
C THR A 500 10.23 -32.79 -35.11
N ASP A 501 10.05 -32.38 -36.36
CA ASP A 501 9.54 -31.05 -36.72
C ASP A 501 8.12 -30.79 -36.19
N TYR A 502 7.36 -31.85 -35.83
CA TYR A 502 5.99 -31.75 -35.36
C TYR A 502 5.81 -32.18 -33.90
N LEU A 503 6.86 -32.58 -33.21
CA LEU A 503 6.79 -33.01 -31.81
C LEU A 503 7.99 -32.51 -31.04
N SER A 504 7.74 -31.75 -29.99
CA SER A 504 8.75 -31.33 -29.02
C SER A 504 8.21 -31.41 -27.57
N PHE A 505 9.12 -31.52 -26.64
CA PHE A 505 8.85 -31.53 -25.19
C PHE A 505 9.67 -30.47 -24.49
N ASP A 506 9.08 -29.86 -23.48
CA ASP A 506 9.76 -29.00 -22.54
C ASP A 506 9.76 -29.68 -21.17
N LEU A 507 10.95 -29.97 -20.65
CA LEU A 507 11.13 -30.63 -19.38
C LEU A 507 11.85 -29.70 -18.42
N GLY A 508 11.31 -29.51 -17.24
CA GLY A 508 11.90 -28.65 -16.22
C GLY A 508 11.95 -29.31 -14.86
N TYR A 509 13.02 -29.06 -14.15
CA TYR A 509 13.18 -29.44 -12.76
C TYR A 509 13.92 -28.36 -11.99
N ARG A 510 13.49 -28.09 -10.75
CA ARG A 510 14.16 -27.17 -9.83
C ARG A 510 14.09 -27.70 -8.41
N TYR A 511 15.20 -27.57 -7.70
CA TYR A 511 15.28 -27.79 -6.26
C TYR A 511 15.62 -26.50 -5.55
N ASP A 512 14.85 -26.16 -4.50
CA ASP A 512 15.07 -25.01 -3.64
C ASP A 512 15.26 -25.42 -2.19
N ASN A 513 16.15 -24.73 -1.51
CA ASN A 513 16.39 -24.87 -0.08
C ASN A 513 16.40 -23.46 0.52
N ILE A 514 15.39 -23.14 1.32
CA ILE A 514 15.15 -21.81 1.88
C ILE A 514 15.24 -21.89 3.40
N HIS A 515 16.05 -21.02 3.98
CA HIS A 515 16.29 -20.98 5.42
C HIS A 515 16.00 -19.59 5.96
N TYR A 516 15.06 -19.48 6.91
CA TYR A 516 14.71 -18.27 7.61
C TYR A 516 15.33 -18.24 9.00
N GLN A 517 15.94 -17.13 9.35
CA GLN A 517 16.56 -16.92 10.65
C GLN A 517 16.20 -15.55 11.19
N PRO A 518 15.27 -15.45 12.17
CA PRO A 518 15.06 -14.21 12.90
C PRO A 518 16.33 -13.77 13.63
N LYS A 519 16.59 -12.47 13.66
CA LYS A 519 17.74 -11.88 14.34
C LYS A 519 17.22 -10.94 15.42
N TYR A 520 17.53 -11.21 16.65
CA TYR A 520 17.17 -10.35 17.76
C TYR A 520 18.35 -10.23 18.74
N LYS A 521 18.67 -8.99 19.10
CA LYS A 521 19.64 -8.70 20.15
C LYS A 521 19.01 -7.73 21.12
N HIS A 522 18.85 -8.16 22.35
CA HIS A 522 18.25 -7.34 23.41
C HIS A 522 19.00 -6.01 23.57
N GLY A 523 18.25 -4.92 23.70
CA GLY A 523 18.80 -3.57 23.84
C GLY A 523 19.32 -2.93 22.56
N VAL A 524 19.41 -3.66 21.44
CA VAL A 524 19.90 -3.18 20.14
C VAL A 524 18.84 -3.25 19.05
N THR A 525 18.15 -4.38 18.96
CA THR A 525 17.09 -4.58 17.96
C THR A 525 15.81 -3.92 18.47
N PRO A 526 15.09 -3.14 17.62
CA PRO A 526 13.78 -2.62 17.97
C PRO A 526 12.86 -3.76 18.40
N LYS A 527 12.25 -3.64 19.57
CA LYS A 527 11.39 -4.68 20.12
C LYS A 527 10.01 -4.69 19.49
N LEU A 528 9.35 -5.83 19.56
CA LEU A 528 7.92 -5.93 19.26
C LEU A 528 7.12 -5.15 20.31
N PRO A 529 5.99 -4.52 19.94
CA PRO A 529 5.16 -3.82 20.91
C PRO A 529 4.71 -4.73 22.03
N ASP A 530 4.84 -4.28 23.28
CA ASP A 530 4.54 -5.06 24.47
C ASP A 530 3.09 -5.58 24.47
N ASP A 531 2.17 -4.78 24.00
CA ASP A 531 0.76 -5.14 23.91
C ASP A 531 0.48 -6.33 22.99
N ILE A 532 1.21 -6.42 21.88
CA ILE A 532 1.07 -7.54 20.93
C ILE A 532 1.58 -8.80 21.57
N VAL A 533 2.72 -8.71 22.24
CA VAL A 533 3.33 -9.84 22.92
C VAL A 533 2.43 -10.29 24.07
N LYS A 534 1.87 -9.37 24.84
CA LYS A 534 0.87 -9.66 25.89
C LYS A 534 -0.36 -10.38 25.34
N GLY A 535 -0.87 -9.96 24.19
CA GLY A 535 -2.02 -10.61 23.56
C GLY A 535 -1.74 -12.04 23.10
N LEU A 536 -0.48 -12.40 22.91
CA LEU A 536 -0.09 -13.71 22.39
C LEU A 536 0.17 -14.74 23.49
N PHE A 537 0.89 -14.37 24.53
CA PHE A 537 1.50 -15.35 25.43
C PHE A 537 1.53 -14.92 26.90
N ILE A 538 1.18 -13.68 27.22
CA ILE A 538 1.41 -13.12 28.55
C ILE A 538 0.09 -12.88 29.26
N PRO A 539 0.02 -13.17 30.56
CA PRO A 539 -1.09 -12.72 31.39
C PRO A 539 -1.25 -11.21 31.32
N LEU A 540 -2.47 -10.78 31.32
CA LEU A 540 -2.83 -9.37 31.38
C LEU A 540 -2.22 -8.71 32.63
N PRO A 541 -2.11 -7.37 32.70
CA PRO A 541 -1.68 -6.68 33.91
C PRO A 541 -2.44 -7.18 35.14
N LYS A 542 -1.78 -7.17 36.28
CA LYS A 542 -2.38 -7.62 37.53
C LYS A 542 -3.77 -7.03 37.77
N GLY A 543 -4.73 -7.88 38.11
CA GLY A 543 -6.13 -7.49 38.32
C GLY A 543 -6.96 -7.38 37.03
N SER A 544 -6.40 -7.66 35.85
CA SER A 544 -7.19 -7.73 34.63
C SER A 544 -8.00 -9.03 34.59
N PRO A 545 -9.27 -9.00 34.20
CA PRO A 545 -10.05 -10.22 34.00
C PRO A 545 -9.43 -11.12 32.95
N CYS A 546 -9.35 -12.39 33.24
CA CYS A 546 -8.70 -13.39 32.41
C CYS A 546 -9.48 -14.69 32.46
N SER A 547 -10.16 -15.06 31.39
CA SER A 547 -10.98 -16.27 31.31
C SER A 547 -10.18 -17.56 31.43
N TYR A 548 -8.89 -17.53 31.19
CA TYR A 548 -7.97 -18.68 31.28
C TYR A 548 -7.09 -18.65 32.53
N CYS A 549 -7.22 -17.64 33.36
CA CYS A 549 -6.50 -17.56 34.63
C CYS A 549 -7.27 -18.28 35.73
N LYS A 550 -6.51 -18.95 36.64
CA LYS A 550 -7.05 -19.84 37.69
C LYS A 550 -8.11 -19.16 38.58
N ASP A 551 -7.92 -17.87 38.84
CA ASP A 551 -8.80 -17.09 39.75
C ASP A 551 -9.67 -16.07 39.01
N GLY A 552 -9.74 -16.17 37.65
CA GLY A 552 -10.48 -15.21 36.80
C GLY A 552 -9.82 -13.85 36.66
N TYR A 553 -8.69 -13.63 37.28
CA TYR A 553 -7.92 -12.38 37.24
C TYR A 553 -6.42 -12.69 37.09
N SER A 554 -5.74 -11.85 36.32
CA SER A 554 -4.28 -11.98 36.19
C SER A 554 -3.58 -11.41 37.42
N SER A 555 -2.52 -12.09 37.84
CA SER A 555 -1.78 -11.74 39.05
C SER A 555 -0.28 -11.44 38.88
N PRO A 556 0.28 -11.32 37.67
CA PRO A 556 1.71 -11.07 37.50
C PRO A 556 2.09 -9.65 38.01
N ASP A 557 3.27 -9.55 38.60
CA ASP A 557 3.89 -8.26 38.90
C ASP A 557 4.54 -7.64 37.66
N GLU A 558 4.97 -6.38 37.74
CA GLU A 558 5.56 -5.66 36.63
C GLU A 558 6.86 -6.30 36.11
N ASP A 559 7.69 -6.80 37.00
CA ASP A 559 8.97 -7.41 36.62
C ASP A 559 8.75 -8.75 35.92
N GLN A 560 7.78 -9.52 36.38
CA GLN A 560 7.38 -10.75 35.69
C GLN A 560 6.79 -10.47 34.32
N ILE A 561 6.00 -9.40 34.16
CA ILE A 561 5.48 -8.98 32.86
C ILE A 561 6.63 -8.62 31.91
N LYS A 562 7.61 -7.83 32.38
CA LYS A 562 8.80 -7.46 31.59
C LYS A 562 9.60 -8.69 31.17
N GLN A 563 9.83 -9.60 32.10
CA GLN A 563 10.57 -10.86 31.79
C GLN A 563 9.81 -11.71 30.76
N ASN A 564 8.51 -11.85 30.92
CA ASN A 564 7.69 -12.60 29.97
C ASN A 564 7.72 -11.98 28.56
N VAL A 565 7.75 -10.66 28.43
CA VAL A 565 7.91 -9.97 27.13
C VAL A 565 9.23 -10.38 26.48
N ILE A 566 10.31 -10.35 27.24
CA ILE A 566 11.65 -10.75 26.77
C ILE A 566 11.65 -12.22 26.34
N ASP A 567 11.08 -13.10 27.16
CA ASP A 567 11.03 -14.54 26.89
C ASP A 567 10.24 -14.84 25.61
N ASN A 568 9.13 -14.16 25.38
CA ASN A 568 8.33 -14.32 24.16
C ASN A 568 9.03 -13.81 22.91
N ILE A 569 9.71 -12.69 22.97
CA ILE A 569 10.52 -12.18 21.87
C ILE A 569 11.66 -13.18 21.57
N ASN A 570 12.32 -13.69 22.59
CA ASN A 570 13.36 -14.72 22.43
C ASN A 570 12.80 -16.00 21.82
N TYR A 571 11.58 -16.41 22.22
CA TYR A 571 10.92 -17.56 21.62
C TYR A 571 10.68 -17.36 20.12
N ILE A 572 10.11 -16.24 19.72
CA ILE A 572 9.90 -15.92 18.30
C ILE A 572 11.24 -15.87 17.56
N ALA A 573 12.25 -15.26 18.16
CA ALA A 573 13.59 -15.17 17.58
C ALA A 573 14.27 -16.54 17.43
N SER A 574 13.91 -17.52 18.24
CA SER A 574 14.43 -18.89 18.17
C SER A 574 13.78 -19.71 17.05
N GLN A 575 12.67 -19.24 16.46
CA GLN A 575 11.90 -19.98 15.46
C GLN A 575 12.55 -19.91 14.08
N LYS A 576 13.67 -20.61 13.91
CA LYS A 576 14.30 -20.82 12.60
C LYS A 576 13.48 -21.80 11.78
N LYS A 577 13.29 -21.49 10.49
CA LYS A 577 12.51 -22.34 9.58
C LYS A 577 13.32 -22.70 8.35
N LYS A 578 13.16 -23.92 7.90
CA LYS A 578 13.83 -24.45 6.72
C LYS A 578 12.81 -25.15 5.84
N TYR A 579 12.79 -24.76 4.57
CA TYR A 579 11.93 -25.36 3.57
C TYR A 579 12.76 -25.93 2.44
N LYS A 580 12.39 -27.13 2.00
CA LYS A 580 12.92 -27.78 0.81
C LYS A 580 11.78 -28.00 -0.16
N ALA A 581 11.96 -27.64 -1.41
CA ALA A 581 10.92 -27.77 -2.42
C ALA A 581 11.49 -28.28 -3.74
N HIS A 582 10.73 -29.19 -4.37
CA HIS A 582 10.97 -29.69 -5.70
C HIS A 582 9.88 -29.16 -6.62
N SER A 583 10.28 -28.54 -7.71
CA SER A 583 9.36 -28.05 -8.76
C SER A 583 9.69 -28.76 -10.05
N TYR A 584 8.67 -29.09 -10.81
CA TYR A 584 8.84 -29.71 -12.11
C TYR A 584 7.80 -29.21 -13.10
N SER A 585 8.15 -29.24 -14.37
CA SER A 585 7.24 -28.92 -15.46
C SER A 585 7.45 -29.90 -16.61
N PHE A 586 6.36 -30.23 -17.25
CA PHE A 586 6.33 -31.00 -18.48
C PHE A 586 5.38 -30.32 -19.46
N ALA A 587 5.84 -30.03 -20.66
CA ALA A 587 5.00 -29.52 -21.72
C ALA A 587 5.30 -30.32 -23.00
N SER A 588 4.26 -30.52 -23.79
CA SER A 588 4.35 -31.15 -25.12
C SER A 588 3.78 -30.20 -26.13
N THR A 589 4.52 -29.96 -27.20
CA THR A 589 4.05 -29.23 -28.39
C THR A 589 3.94 -30.19 -29.55
N ILE A 590 2.74 -30.30 -30.09
CA ILE A 590 2.39 -31.19 -31.18
C ILE A 590 1.85 -30.33 -32.34
N ASP A 591 2.44 -30.42 -33.50
CA ASP A 591 2.00 -29.76 -34.73
C ASP A 591 1.46 -30.82 -35.71
N PRO A 592 0.16 -31.25 -35.58
CA PRO A 592 -0.42 -32.27 -36.44
C PRO A 592 -0.43 -31.84 -37.92
N THR A 593 -0.52 -30.54 -38.15
CA THR A 593 -0.48 -29.89 -39.46
C THR A 593 0.31 -28.59 -39.36
N ASN A 594 0.59 -27.96 -40.49
CA ASN A 594 1.30 -26.67 -40.54
C ASN A 594 0.49 -25.50 -39.96
N PHE A 595 -0.80 -25.66 -39.73
CA PHE A 595 -1.70 -24.60 -39.27
C PHE A 595 -2.30 -24.89 -37.90
N LEU A 596 -2.10 -26.08 -37.31
CA LEU A 596 -2.65 -26.47 -36.02
C LEU A 596 -1.54 -26.84 -35.06
N ARG A 597 -1.55 -26.22 -33.88
CA ARG A 597 -0.69 -26.55 -32.78
C ARG A 597 -1.52 -26.95 -31.55
N LEU A 598 -1.17 -28.08 -30.98
CA LEU A 598 -1.70 -28.57 -29.73
C LEU A 598 -0.59 -28.53 -28.70
N GLN A 599 -0.87 -27.92 -27.52
CA GLN A 599 0.06 -27.88 -26.40
C GLN A 599 -0.60 -28.44 -25.16
N LEU A 600 0.11 -29.32 -24.48
CA LEU A 600 -0.26 -29.91 -23.21
C LEU A 600 0.79 -29.50 -22.18
N LYS A 601 0.37 -29.02 -21.03
CA LYS A 601 1.29 -28.61 -19.98
C LYS A 601 0.84 -29.13 -18.62
N TYR A 602 1.78 -29.64 -17.88
CA TYR A 602 1.66 -29.93 -16.45
C TYR A 602 2.81 -29.30 -15.72
N SER A 603 2.53 -28.51 -14.70
CA SER A 603 3.56 -27.86 -13.89
C SER A 603 3.20 -27.85 -12.41
N LYS A 604 4.23 -28.03 -11.60
CA LYS A 604 4.18 -27.86 -10.15
C LYS A 604 5.05 -26.68 -9.75
N GLY A 605 4.47 -25.72 -9.05
CA GLY A 605 5.18 -24.63 -8.42
C GLY A 605 4.95 -24.64 -6.91
N PHE A 606 5.71 -23.82 -6.20
CA PHE A 606 5.56 -23.63 -4.77
C PHE A 606 5.77 -22.18 -4.39
N ARG A 607 5.31 -21.84 -3.20
CA ARG A 607 5.66 -20.58 -2.55
C ARG A 607 5.94 -20.87 -1.07
N ALA A 608 7.16 -20.62 -0.66
CA ALA A 608 7.46 -20.64 0.76
C ALA A 608 6.71 -19.50 1.46
N PRO A 609 6.24 -19.69 2.70
CA PRO A 609 5.68 -18.61 3.49
C PRO A 609 6.69 -17.47 3.54
N THR A 610 6.22 -16.24 3.38
CA THR A 610 7.10 -15.08 3.53
C THR A 610 7.41 -14.82 4.99
N SER A 611 8.47 -14.08 5.25
CA SER A 611 8.79 -13.67 6.62
C SER A 611 7.66 -12.88 7.26
N ASP A 612 6.94 -12.09 6.48
CA ASP A 612 5.79 -11.33 6.95
C ASP A 612 4.65 -12.25 7.39
N GLU A 613 4.35 -13.28 6.63
CA GLU A 613 3.28 -14.22 6.98
C GLU A 613 3.56 -15.02 8.25
N MET A 614 4.83 -15.37 8.48
CA MET A 614 5.22 -16.19 9.64
C MET A 614 5.48 -15.38 10.90
N TYR A 615 6.13 -14.23 10.78
CA TYR A 615 6.69 -13.52 11.94
C TYR A 615 6.09 -12.14 12.19
N PHE A 616 5.30 -11.61 11.25
CA PHE A 616 4.71 -10.30 11.41
C PHE A 616 3.65 -10.30 12.50
N THR A 617 3.72 -9.29 13.37
CA THR A 617 2.73 -9.00 14.38
C THR A 617 2.17 -7.61 14.12
N PHE A 618 0.88 -7.45 14.25
CA PHE A 618 0.27 -6.14 14.08
C PHE A 618 -0.83 -5.95 15.12
N LYS A 619 -0.87 -4.79 15.71
CA LYS A 619 -1.94 -4.40 16.62
C LYS A 619 -2.61 -3.13 16.15
N HIS A 620 -3.90 -3.22 16.00
CA HIS A 620 -4.82 -2.10 15.88
C HIS A 620 -5.70 -2.07 17.13
N PRO A 621 -6.27 -0.92 17.53
CA PRO A 621 -7.18 -0.87 18.68
C PRO A 621 -8.30 -1.92 18.66
N ASP A 622 -8.77 -2.31 17.49
CA ASP A 622 -9.92 -3.20 17.33
C ASP A 622 -9.55 -4.64 16.94
N PHE A 623 -8.30 -4.90 16.52
CA PHE A 623 -7.87 -6.22 16.07
C PHE A 623 -6.36 -6.42 16.17
N THR A 624 -5.93 -7.69 16.14
CA THR A 624 -4.51 -8.07 16.12
C THR A 624 -4.29 -9.18 15.09
N ILE A 625 -3.15 -9.16 14.43
CA ILE A 625 -2.67 -10.26 13.61
C ILE A 625 -1.61 -11.01 14.41
N LEU A 626 -1.86 -12.29 14.63
CA LEU A 626 -0.94 -13.20 15.32
C LEU A 626 0.09 -13.77 14.34
N PRO A 627 1.37 -13.90 14.73
CA PRO A 627 2.34 -14.64 13.92
C PRO A 627 2.00 -16.12 13.86
N ASN A 628 2.38 -16.79 12.77
CA ASN A 628 2.28 -18.23 12.65
C ASN A 628 3.58 -18.82 12.06
N THR A 629 4.44 -19.28 12.93
CA THR A 629 5.72 -19.88 12.53
C THR A 629 5.61 -21.34 12.06
N ASN A 630 4.41 -21.92 12.10
CA ASN A 630 4.13 -23.30 11.68
C ASN A 630 3.54 -23.39 10.27
N LEU A 631 3.57 -22.31 9.51
CA LEU A 631 3.10 -22.32 8.14
C LEU A 631 3.90 -23.28 7.27
N LYS A 632 3.20 -23.97 6.39
CA LYS A 632 3.75 -24.86 5.35
C LYS A 632 3.82 -24.09 4.03
N PRO A 633 4.73 -24.50 3.12
CA PRO A 633 4.73 -23.94 1.78
C PRO A 633 3.42 -24.21 1.04
N GLU A 634 2.97 -23.23 0.28
CA GLU A 634 1.89 -23.42 -0.70
C GLU A 634 2.41 -24.21 -1.90
N ILE A 635 1.61 -25.11 -2.41
CA ILE A 635 1.91 -25.89 -3.60
C ILE A 635 0.82 -25.66 -4.61
N ALA A 636 1.19 -25.39 -5.87
CA ALA A 636 0.27 -25.28 -6.98
C ALA A 636 0.62 -26.28 -8.08
N LYS A 637 -0.38 -26.97 -8.59
CA LYS A 637 -0.28 -27.87 -9.73
C LYS A 637 -1.23 -27.40 -10.83
N THR A 638 -0.67 -27.01 -11.94
CA THR A 638 -1.44 -26.48 -13.09
C THR A 638 -1.45 -27.51 -14.22
N LYS A 639 -2.62 -27.81 -14.72
CA LYS A 639 -2.86 -28.55 -15.97
C LYS A 639 -3.42 -27.60 -17.00
N GLU A 640 -2.87 -27.59 -18.18
CA GLU A 640 -3.27 -26.71 -19.26
C GLU A 640 -3.26 -27.44 -20.61
N ILE A 641 -4.28 -27.17 -21.39
CA ILE A 641 -4.36 -27.59 -22.79
C ILE A 641 -4.61 -26.36 -23.64
N ALA A 642 -3.85 -26.18 -24.71
CA ALA A 642 -3.98 -25.07 -25.63
C ALA A 642 -4.06 -25.56 -27.09
N PHE A 643 -4.97 -24.96 -27.84
CA PHE A 643 -5.15 -25.18 -29.27
C PHE A 643 -4.85 -23.85 -29.97
N THR A 644 -3.96 -23.89 -30.94
CA THR A 644 -3.60 -22.71 -31.74
C THR A 644 -3.77 -23.04 -33.24
N LEU A 645 -4.64 -22.28 -33.87
CA LEU A 645 -4.68 -22.20 -35.32
C LEU A 645 -3.78 -21.04 -35.75
N HIS A 646 -2.84 -21.26 -36.63
CA HIS A 646 -1.88 -20.25 -37.05
C HIS A 646 -1.51 -20.39 -38.52
N ASN A 647 -1.18 -19.27 -39.09
CA ASN A 647 -0.69 -19.15 -40.45
C ASN A 647 0.06 -17.83 -40.57
N ASP A 648 1.16 -17.81 -41.26
CA ASP A 648 2.01 -16.61 -41.38
C ASP A 648 1.29 -15.44 -42.07
N ASP A 649 0.35 -15.73 -42.98
CA ASP A 649 -0.42 -14.70 -43.70
C ASP A 649 -1.67 -14.23 -42.94
N TRP A 650 -2.31 -15.12 -42.18
CA TRP A 650 -3.60 -14.87 -41.55
C TRP A 650 -3.52 -14.54 -40.05
N GLY A 651 -2.42 -14.88 -39.42
CA GLY A 651 -2.25 -14.69 -37.99
C GLY A 651 -2.53 -15.94 -37.15
N PHE A 652 -3.15 -15.77 -35.97
CA PHE A 652 -3.39 -16.89 -35.09
C PHE A 652 -4.67 -16.72 -34.25
N ILE A 653 -5.21 -17.85 -33.82
CA ILE A 653 -6.25 -17.97 -32.78
C ILE A 653 -5.81 -19.05 -31.80
N SER A 654 -5.59 -18.70 -30.57
CA SER A 654 -5.19 -19.61 -29.49
C SER A 654 -6.23 -19.69 -28.40
N THR A 655 -6.61 -20.88 -27.98
CA THR A 655 -7.53 -21.12 -26.89
C THR A 655 -6.84 -22.01 -25.85
N SER A 656 -6.80 -21.59 -24.62
CA SER A 656 -6.21 -22.30 -23.50
C SER A 656 -7.26 -22.59 -22.43
N LEU A 657 -7.29 -23.84 -21.97
CA LEU A 657 -8.09 -24.28 -20.83
C LEU A 657 -7.13 -24.68 -19.73
N PHE A 658 -7.34 -24.19 -18.52
CA PHE A 658 -6.45 -24.51 -17.42
C PHE A 658 -7.22 -24.81 -16.12
N LYS A 659 -6.56 -25.60 -15.28
CA LYS A 659 -6.99 -25.88 -13.91
C LYS A 659 -5.77 -25.90 -13.02
N THR A 660 -5.80 -25.10 -11.95
CA THR A 660 -4.77 -25.10 -10.91
C THR A 660 -5.36 -25.56 -9.61
N ASN A 661 -4.74 -26.59 -9.02
CA ASN A 661 -5.03 -27.06 -7.67
C ASN A 661 -3.96 -26.53 -6.71
N TYR A 662 -4.41 -25.79 -5.71
CA TYR A 662 -3.55 -25.31 -4.62
C TYR A 662 -3.71 -26.20 -3.41
N LYS A 663 -2.59 -26.51 -2.78
CA LYS A 663 -2.54 -27.21 -1.50
C LYS A 663 -1.81 -26.34 -0.48
N ASN A 664 -2.26 -26.37 0.78
CA ASN A 664 -1.71 -25.55 1.84
C ASN A 664 -1.79 -24.05 1.54
N PHE A 665 -2.84 -23.61 0.86
CA PHE A 665 -3.05 -22.20 0.50
C PHE A 665 -3.04 -21.33 1.75
N ILE A 666 -2.16 -20.31 1.77
CA ILE A 666 -2.04 -19.41 2.92
C ILE A 666 -3.07 -18.29 2.78
N ASP A 667 -3.89 -18.15 3.82
CA ASP A 667 -4.93 -17.14 3.89
C ASP A 667 -5.00 -16.55 5.28
N LEU A 668 -5.30 -15.25 5.36
CA LEU A 668 -5.56 -14.58 6.63
C LEU A 668 -7.01 -14.84 7.02
N ILE A 669 -7.21 -15.43 8.17
CA ILE A 669 -8.54 -15.72 8.69
C ILE A 669 -8.80 -15.00 10.00
N PHE A 670 -10.09 -14.75 10.26
CA PHE A 670 -10.56 -14.45 11.59
C PHE A 670 -10.46 -15.72 12.44
N LYS A 671 -9.78 -15.63 13.58
CA LYS A 671 -9.57 -16.77 14.48
C LYS A 671 -10.60 -16.81 15.59
N GLU A 672 -10.70 -15.74 16.35
CA GLU A 672 -11.60 -15.59 17.48
C GLU A 672 -11.77 -14.14 17.90
N THR A 673 -12.86 -13.84 18.61
CA THR A 673 -12.99 -12.60 19.37
C THR A 673 -12.73 -12.93 20.83
N ARG A 674 -11.78 -12.22 21.45
CA ARG A 674 -11.56 -12.26 22.90
C ARG A 674 -12.24 -11.07 23.54
N GLU A 675 -13.00 -11.32 24.56
CA GLU A 675 -13.62 -10.29 25.36
C GLU A 675 -12.82 -10.10 26.66
N PHE A 676 -12.39 -8.89 26.90
CA PHE A 676 -11.76 -8.50 28.15
C PHE A 676 -12.80 -7.78 29.00
N LYS A 677 -13.23 -8.40 30.09
CA LYS A 677 -14.09 -7.74 31.07
C LYS A 677 -13.24 -6.82 31.94
N LEU A 678 -13.66 -5.57 32.06
CA LEU A 678 -13.01 -4.63 32.97
C LEU A 678 -13.29 -5.01 34.42
N ALA A 679 -12.27 -4.90 35.29
CA ALA A 679 -12.37 -5.24 36.72
C ALA A 679 -13.46 -4.46 37.47
N SER A 680 -13.89 -3.33 36.93
CA SER A 680 -14.95 -2.47 37.45
C SER A 680 -16.38 -2.95 37.16
N GLY A 681 -16.56 -4.11 36.48
CA GLY A 681 -17.88 -4.59 36.10
C GLY A 681 -18.47 -3.85 34.89
N GLY A 682 -17.69 -3.02 34.22
CA GLY A 682 -18.10 -2.34 32.97
C GLY A 682 -18.16 -3.27 31.75
N SER A 683 -18.55 -2.71 30.62
CA SER A 683 -18.68 -3.42 29.35
C SER A 683 -17.39 -4.13 28.94
N SER A 684 -17.51 -5.35 28.43
CA SER A 684 -16.39 -6.07 27.81
C SER A 684 -15.87 -5.33 26.57
N LEU A 685 -14.53 -5.32 26.41
CA LEU A 685 -13.89 -4.83 25.19
C LEU A 685 -13.66 -6.03 24.25
N PRO A 686 -14.39 -6.15 23.15
CA PRO A 686 -14.15 -7.20 22.17
C PRO A 686 -12.88 -6.89 21.40
N PHE A 687 -12.08 -7.92 21.14
CA PHE A 687 -10.81 -7.83 20.45
C PHE A 687 -10.69 -8.96 19.42
N SER A 688 -10.68 -8.61 18.15
CA SER A 688 -10.63 -9.59 17.06
C SER A 688 -9.21 -10.04 16.77
N LEU A 689 -9.02 -11.35 16.72
CA LEU A 689 -7.74 -11.98 16.40
C LEU A 689 -7.78 -12.60 15.01
N TYR A 690 -6.80 -12.23 14.19
CA TYR A 690 -6.56 -12.78 12.85
C TYR A 690 -5.23 -13.49 12.80
N GLN A 691 -5.13 -14.51 11.96
CA GLN A 691 -3.90 -15.27 11.78
C GLN A 691 -3.83 -15.85 10.38
N ASN A 692 -2.63 -15.82 9.78
CA ASN A 692 -2.36 -16.59 8.57
C ASN A 692 -2.37 -18.07 8.88
N ILE A 693 -3.12 -18.85 8.12
CA ILE A 693 -3.15 -20.30 8.20
C ILE A 693 -3.01 -20.92 6.82
N ASN A 694 -2.62 -22.18 6.79
CA ASN A 694 -2.73 -22.99 5.57
C ASN A 694 -4.16 -23.55 5.47
N ARG A 695 -4.87 -23.22 4.38
CA ARG A 695 -6.10 -23.92 4.00
C ARG A 695 -5.72 -25.21 3.27
N ASP A 696 -6.55 -26.23 3.37
CA ASP A 696 -6.22 -27.54 2.79
C ASP A 696 -6.17 -27.49 1.27
N SER A 697 -7.09 -26.80 0.62
CA SER A 697 -7.11 -26.68 -0.83
C SER A 697 -7.76 -25.41 -1.35
N ALA A 698 -7.41 -25.08 -2.57
CA ALA A 698 -8.11 -24.10 -3.40
C ALA A 698 -8.02 -24.57 -4.85
N VAL A 699 -9.01 -24.25 -5.66
CA VAL A 699 -9.06 -24.62 -7.09
C VAL A 699 -9.40 -23.41 -7.91
N VAL A 700 -8.60 -23.14 -8.94
CA VAL A 700 -8.87 -22.11 -9.96
C VAL A 700 -8.97 -22.78 -11.32
N LYS A 701 -10.06 -22.54 -12.02
CA LYS A 701 -10.29 -23.00 -13.40
C LYS A 701 -10.49 -21.80 -14.30
N GLY A 702 -10.07 -21.92 -15.55
CA GLY A 702 -10.29 -20.84 -16.48
C GLY A 702 -10.12 -21.21 -17.93
N ILE A 703 -10.54 -20.27 -18.75
CA ILE A 703 -10.37 -20.27 -20.20
C ILE A 703 -9.79 -18.94 -20.63
N GLU A 704 -8.84 -19.00 -21.55
CA GLU A 704 -8.25 -17.83 -22.20
C GLU A 704 -8.25 -18.00 -23.70
N ILE A 705 -8.68 -16.96 -24.43
CA ILE A 705 -8.58 -16.87 -25.87
C ILE A 705 -7.72 -15.68 -26.21
N ASN A 706 -6.75 -15.89 -27.10
CA ASN A 706 -5.92 -14.84 -27.64
C ASN A 706 -5.83 -15.01 -29.14
N SER A 707 -6.18 -13.96 -29.88
CA SER A 707 -6.18 -14.02 -31.34
C SER A 707 -5.78 -12.70 -31.98
N LYS A 708 -5.16 -12.80 -33.14
CA LYS A 708 -4.90 -11.69 -34.01
C LYS A 708 -4.94 -12.20 -35.47
N VAL A 709 -5.79 -11.59 -36.26
CA VAL A 709 -6.03 -11.97 -37.65
C VAL A 709 -5.72 -10.79 -38.57
N PHE A 710 -4.87 -11.02 -39.56
CA PHE A 710 -4.50 -10.05 -40.61
C PHE A 710 -5.47 -10.11 -41.76
N LEU A 711 -6.00 -8.99 -42.17
CA LEU A 711 -7.07 -8.93 -43.18
C LEU A 711 -6.56 -8.72 -44.60
N GLY A 712 -5.25 -8.53 -44.83
CA GLY A 712 -4.67 -8.21 -46.14
C GLY A 712 -4.91 -9.27 -47.18
N LYS A 713 -5.07 -10.55 -46.78
CA LYS A 713 -5.37 -11.65 -47.73
C LYS A 713 -6.83 -11.70 -48.17
N MET A 714 -7.75 -11.03 -47.47
CA MET A 714 -9.16 -10.99 -47.88
C MET A 714 -9.39 -10.05 -49.05
N ALA A 715 -8.76 -8.88 -49.04
CA ALA A 715 -8.86 -7.89 -50.06
C ALA A 715 -7.67 -6.92 -49.97
N LYS A 716 -7.20 -6.45 -51.12
CA LYS A 716 -6.02 -5.56 -51.21
C LYS A 716 -6.20 -4.24 -50.48
N PHE A 717 -7.41 -3.71 -50.38
CA PHE A 717 -7.68 -2.48 -49.66
C PHE A 717 -7.67 -2.68 -48.11
N MET A 718 -7.72 -3.92 -47.63
CA MET A 718 -7.62 -4.28 -46.23
C MET A 718 -6.18 -4.55 -45.80
N ASP A 719 -5.21 -4.38 -46.68
CA ASP A 719 -3.81 -4.56 -46.34
C ASP A 719 -3.37 -3.62 -45.23
N GLY A 720 -2.71 -4.17 -44.21
CA GLY A 720 -2.33 -3.45 -42.98
C GLY A 720 -3.36 -3.50 -41.87
N PHE A 721 -4.61 -3.91 -42.14
CA PHE A 721 -5.61 -4.08 -41.09
C PHE A 721 -5.49 -5.42 -40.35
N ASN A 722 -5.75 -5.40 -39.05
CA ASN A 722 -5.86 -6.60 -38.24
C ASN A 722 -7.02 -6.51 -37.25
N LEU A 723 -7.56 -7.67 -36.91
CA LEU A 723 -8.53 -7.84 -35.83
C LEU A 723 -7.91 -8.65 -34.72
N SER A 724 -8.14 -8.26 -33.49
CA SER A 724 -7.74 -9.02 -32.33
C SER A 724 -8.92 -9.27 -31.40
N TYR A 725 -8.87 -10.40 -30.73
CA TYR A 725 -9.86 -10.77 -29.70
C TYR A 725 -9.16 -11.47 -28.54
N LYS A 726 -9.44 -11.01 -27.34
CA LYS A 726 -8.96 -11.63 -26.11
C LYS A 726 -10.14 -11.88 -25.21
N TYR A 727 -10.18 -13.06 -24.62
CA TYR A 727 -11.21 -13.47 -23.67
C TYR A 727 -10.54 -14.14 -22.48
N THR A 728 -10.94 -13.75 -21.27
CA THR A 728 -10.46 -14.35 -20.03
C THR A 728 -11.63 -14.57 -19.08
N TYR A 729 -11.80 -15.80 -18.64
CA TYR A 729 -12.77 -16.18 -17.61
C TYR A 729 -12.13 -17.14 -16.63
N GLN A 730 -12.25 -16.83 -15.35
CA GLN A 730 -11.73 -17.63 -14.25
C GLN A 730 -12.76 -17.78 -13.15
N LYS A 731 -12.71 -18.92 -12.47
CA LYS A 731 -13.46 -19.20 -11.26
C LYS A 731 -12.56 -19.86 -10.22
N GLY A 732 -12.56 -19.32 -9.02
CA GLY A 732 -11.73 -19.81 -7.92
C GLY A 732 -12.55 -20.09 -6.66
N ARG A 733 -12.26 -21.23 -6.01
CA ARG A 733 -12.89 -21.63 -4.74
C ARG A 733 -11.84 -22.18 -3.78
N MET A 734 -11.92 -21.77 -2.53
CA MET A 734 -11.20 -22.34 -1.40
C MET A 734 -12.04 -23.40 -0.69
N ASP A 735 -11.48 -24.08 0.30
CA ASP A 735 -12.17 -25.05 1.14
C ASP A 735 -13.50 -24.50 1.69
N GLY A 736 -14.52 -25.37 1.75
CA GLY A 736 -15.85 -24.97 2.14
C GLY A 736 -16.58 -24.15 1.07
N ASN A 737 -16.16 -24.25 -0.18
CA ASN A 737 -16.73 -23.54 -1.34
C ASN A 737 -16.65 -22.00 -1.21
N ILE A 738 -15.63 -21.51 -0.52
CA ILE A 738 -15.41 -20.06 -0.28
C ILE A 738 -14.84 -19.42 -1.55
N PRO A 739 -15.47 -18.37 -2.09
CA PRO A 739 -14.93 -17.65 -3.24
C PRO A 739 -13.60 -16.99 -2.98
N MET A 740 -12.76 -16.96 -4.00
CA MET A 740 -11.48 -16.22 -3.97
C MET A 740 -11.69 -14.78 -4.50
N ASN A 741 -11.61 -13.81 -3.63
CA ASN A 741 -11.85 -12.40 -3.98
C ASN A 741 -10.90 -11.85 -5.05
N ALA A 742 -9.69 -12.40 -5.17
CA ALA A 742 -8.70 -11.93 -6.15
C ALA A 742 -9.06 -12.27 -7.60
N ILE A 743 -10.02 -13.16 -7.84
CA ILE A 743 -10.42 -13.54 -9.19
C ILE A 743 -11.13 -12.37 -9.87
N GLN A 744 -10.61 -11.98 -11.03
CA GLN A 744 -11.16 -10.91 -11.84
C GLN A 744 -12.45 -11.34 -12.54
N PRO A 745 -13.39 -10.43 -12.80
CA PRO A 745 -14.57 -10.71 -13.62
C PRO A 745 -14.17 -11.10 -15.05
N LYS A 746 -15.06 -11.81 -15.74
CA LYS A 746 -14.90 -12.12 -17.15
C LYS A 746 -14.59 -10.86 -17.97
N THR A 747 -13.55 -10.92 -18.77
CA THR A 747 -13.05 -9.78 -19.55
C THR A 747 -12.90 -10.16 -21.02
N MET A 748 -13.37 -9.29 -21.90
CA MET A 748 -13.25 -9.42 -23.34
C MET A 748 -12.62 -8.13 -23.90
N VAL A 749 -11.66 -8.29 -24.81
CA VAL A 749 -11.05 -7.17 -25.53
C VAL A 749 -11.14 -7.41 -27.01
N TYR A 750 -11.80 -6.51 -27.73
CA TYR A 750 -11.89 -6.49 -29.20
C TYR A 750 -10.94 -5.42 -29.71
N GLY A 751 -10.13 -5.74 -30.68
CA GLY A 751 -9.18 -4.80 -31.29
C GLY A 751 -9.34 -4.70 -32.79
N LEU A 752 -9.26 -3.49 -33.31
CA LEU A 752 -9.08 -3.20 -34.74
C LEU A 752 -7.79 -2.40 -34.87
N GLY A 753 -6.81 -2.95 -35.57
CA GLY A 753 -5.54 -2.30 -35.79
C GLY A 753 -5.31 -2.00 -37.27
N TYR A 754 -4.56 -0.97 -37.51
CA TYR A 754 -4.06 -0.63 -38.82
C TYR A 754 -2.61 -0.19 -38.78
N ASP A 755 -1.75 -0.79 -39.60
CA ASP A 755 -0.39 -0.33 -39.80
C ASP A 755 -0.22 -0.09 -41.33
N HIS A 756 0.05 1.15 -41.69
CA HIS A 756 0.32 1.47 -43.08
C HIS A 756 1.55 0.67 -43.58
N PRO A 757 1.55 0.15 -44.82
CA PRO A 757 2.67 -0.63 -45.36
C PRO A 757 4.04 0.07 -45.28
N SER A 758 4.06 1.40 -45.28
CA SER A 758 5.28 2.19 -45.05
C SER A 758 5.76 2.16 -43.60
N GLN A 759 4.95 1.68 -42.67
CA GLN A 759 5.18 1.71 -41.20
C GLN A 759 5.37 3.11 -40.62
N LYS A 760 4.94 4.15 -41.33
CA LYS A 760 5.04 5.54 -40.90
C LYS A 760 3.88 6.02 -40.02
N PHE A 761 2.74 5.34 -40.04
CA PHE A 761 1.60 5.62 -39.23
C PHE A 761 0.72 4.40 -39.03
N GLY A 762 -0.05 4.39 -37.99
CA GLY A 762 -1.00 3.35 -37.68
C GLY A 762 -1.85 3.71 -36.49
N PHE A 763 -2.88 2.91 -36.22
CA PHE A 763 -3.71 3.05 -35.06
C PHE A 763 -4.19 1.69 -34.54
N ASN A 764 -4.62 1.66 -33.26
CA ASN A 764 -5.36 0.58 -32.67
C ASN A 764 -6.60 1.13 -31.98
N PHE A 765 -7.73 0.51 -32.25
CA PHE A 765 -8.98 0.77 -31.55
C PHE A 765 -9.38 -0.44 -30.74
N TYR A 766 -9.52 -0.25 -29.41
CA TYR A 766 -9.85 -1.33 -28.49
C TYR A 766 -11.19 -1.09 -27.83
N THR A 767 -11.99 -2.14 -27.75
CA THR A 767 -13.21 -2.22 -26.95
C THR A 767 -13.00 -3.25 -25.84
N THR A 768 -12.99 -2.80 -24.60
CA THR A 768 -12.86 -3.68 -23.42
C THR A 768 -14.20 -3.80 -22.72
N HIS A 769 -14.70 -5.02 -22.61
CA HIS A 769 -15.91 -5.33 -21.86
C HIS A 769 -15.56 -6.17 -20.64
N VAL A 770 -15.95 -5.72 -19.45
CA VAL A 770 -15.77 -6.41 -18.18
C VAL A 770 -17.13 -6.72 -17.59
N ALA A 771 -17.35 -7.99 -17.23
CA ALA A 771 -18.61 -8.42 -16.62
C ALA A 771 -18.74 -7.97 -15.15
N THR A 772 -19.94 -8.06 -14.64
CA THR A 772 -20.25 -7.80 -13.22
C THR A 772 -19.54 -8.80 -12.31
N LYS A 773 -19.01 -8.33 -11.19
CA LYS A 773 -18.56 -9.19 -10.10
C LYS A 773 -19.78 -9.59 -9.27
N ASN A 774 -20.17 -10.85 -9.32
CA ASN A 774 -21.39 -11.34 -8.66
C ASN A 774 -21.19 -11.55 -7.15
N PRO A 775 -22.25 -11.42 -6.32
CA PRO A 775 -22.16 -11.62 -4.87
C PRO A 775 -21.61 -13.00 -4.50
N GLU A 776 -22.06 -14.05 -5.19
CA GLU A 776 -21.65 -15.44 -4.98
C GLU A 776 -20.17 -15.71 -5.27
N ASP A 777 -19.48 -14.80 -5.93
CA ASP A 777 -18.06 -14.87 -6.23
C ASP A 777 -17.20 -14.03 -5.28
N THR A 778 -17.78 -13.57 -4.17
CA THR A 778 -17.12 -12.74 -3.16
C THR A 778 -17.29 -13.31 -1.76
N TYR A 779 -16.33 -13.01 -0.90
CA TYR A 779 -16.37 -13.40 0.51
C TYR A 779 -15.80 -12.29 1.39
N ASP A 780 -16.62 -11.79 2.31
CA ASP A 780 -16.20 -10.81 3.31
C ASP A 780 -15.66 -11.52 4.55
N ILE A 781 -14.37 -11.46 4.74
CA ILE A 781 -13.72 -12.08 5.90
C ILE A 781 -14.19 -11.51 7.24
N TYR A 782 -14.74 -10.31 7.25
CA TYR A 782 -15.23 -9.63 8.46
C TYR A 782 -16.68 -9.99 8.82
N ALA A 783 -17.40 -10.62 7.90
CA ALA A 783 -18.79 -11.00 8.12
C ALA A 783 -18.95 -11.99 9.30
N LYS A 784 -18.02 -12.92 9.45
CA LYS A 784 -18.01 -13.86 10.59
C LYS A 784 -17.83 -13.18 11.94
N ASP A 785 -16.94 -12.19 12.00
CA ASP A 785 -16.69 -11.44 13.23
C ASP A 785 -17.95 -10.69 13.69
N LYS A 786 -18.73 -10.19 12.74
CA LYS A 786 -19.96 -9.46 13.01
C LYS A 786 -21.20 -10.33 13.08
N LYS A 787 -21.08 -11.66 12.99
CA LYS A 787 -22.20 -12.61 12.94
C LYS A 787 -23.21 -12.30 11.83
N GLN A 788 -22.74 -11.82 10.71
CA GLN A 788 -23.57 -11.50 9.55
C GLN A 788 -24.03 -12.77 8.85
N MET A 789 -25.28 -12.79 8.38
CA MET A 789 -25.81 -13.91 7.60
C MET A 789 -25.34 -13.89 6.15
N ASP A 790 -25.19 -12.70 5.57
CA ASP A 790 -24.64 -12.50 4.23
C ASP A 790 -23.13 -12.29 4.28
N THR A 791 -22.39 -13.20 3.67
CA THR A 791 -20.93 -13.17 3.60
C THR A 791 -20.41 -12.57 2.30
N SER A 792 -21.27 -12.04 1.44
CA SER A 792 -20.83 -11.37 0.21
C SER A 792 -20.27 -9.98 0.49
N ILE A 793 -19.35 -9.54 -0.37
CA ILE A 793 -18.83 -8.15 -0.31
C ILE A 793 -19.93 -7.21 -0.84
N LYS A 794 -20.24 -6.18 -0.05
CA LYS A 794 -21.30 -5.22 -0.39
C LYS A 794 -20.99 -4.39 -1.62
N TRP A 795 -19.79 -3.85 -1.70
CA TRP A 795 -19.39 -2.94 -2.78
C TRP A 795 -18.69 -3.72 -3.89
N ARG A 796 -19.38 -3.94 -5.00
CA ARG A 796 -18.90 -4.73 -6.13
C ARG A 796 -18.93 -3.91 -7.41
N SER A 797 -18.06 -4.28 -8.35
CA SER A 797 -18.06 -3.68 -9.69
C SER A 797 -19.22 -4.22 -10.53
N LYS A 798 -19.87 -3.33 -11.27
CA LYS A 798 -20.86 -3.66 -12.30
C LYS A 798 -20.19 -3.79 -13.66
N SER A 799 -20.84 -4.43 -14.61
CA SER A 799 -20.35 -4.55 -15.97
C SER A 799 -20.13 -3.18 -16.64
N TYR A 800 -19.11 -3.08 -17.45
CA TYR A 800 -18.80 -1.86 -18.19
C TYR A 800 -18.09 -2.17 -19.51
N THR A 801 -18.20 -1.23 -20.44
CA THR A 801 -17.51 -1.27 -21.75
C THR A 801 -16.75 0.03 -21.94
N ILE A 802 -15.45 -0.07 -22.27
CA ILE A 802 -14.56 1.07 -22.48
C ILE A 802 -14.01 1.01 -23.89
N LEU A 803 -13.92 2.17 -24.54
CA LEU A 803 -13.32 2.33 -25.87
C LEU A 803 -12.02 3.12 -25.75
N ASP A 804 -10.95 2.64 -26.37
CA ASP A 804 -9.64 3.29 -26.43
C ASP A 804 -9.16 3.38 -27.89
N LEU A 805 -8.59 4.52 -28.26
CA LEU A 805 -7.99 4.75 -29.57
C LEU A 805 -6.55 5.23 -29.38
N ILE A 806 -5.60 4.49 -29.94
CA ILE A 806 -4.17 4.74 -29.81
C ILE A 806 -3.56 4.76 -31.20
N GLY A 807 -2.66 5.69 -31.46
CA GLY A 807 -2.00 5.77 -32.75
C GLY A 807 -0.57 6.28 -32.68
N TYR A 808 0.13 6.12 -33.79
CA TYR A 808 1.47 6.64 -33.99
C TYR A 808 1.67 7.20 -35.39
N VAL A 809 2.60 8.13 -35.48
CA VAL A 809 3.03 8.71 -36.75
C VAL A 809 4.54 9.01 -36.70
N GLN A 810 5.21 8.77 -37.83
CA GLN A 810 6.61 9.13 -38.08
C GLN A 810 6.66 10.18 -39.17
N PRO A 811 6.52 11.48 -38.85
CA PRO A 811 6.50 12.54 -39.88
C PRO A 811 7.81 12.63 -40.66
N ILE A 812 8.92 12.35 -39.97
CA ILE A 812 10.28 12.30 -40.52
C ILE A 812 10.99 11.07 -39.93
N LYS A 813 12.08 10.67 -40.52
CA LYS A 813 12.83 9.43 -40.21
C LYS A 813 13.19 9.30 -38.67
N ASN A 814 13.55 10.40 -38.01
CA ASN A 814 14.07 10.37 -36.66
C ASN A 814 13.04 10.79 -35.61
N LEU A 815 11.79 11.00 -35.99
CA LEU A 815 10.74 11.51 -35.12
C LEU A 815 9.56 10.55 -35.09
N THR A 816 9.19 10.09 -33.88
CA THR A 816 7.98 9.30 -33.65
C THR A 816 7.07 10.02 -32.67
N ILE A 817 5.81 10.18 -33.04
CA ILE A 817 4.76 10.76 -32.17
C ILE A 817 3.75 9.65 -31.92
N ARG A 818 3.43 9.44 -30.63
CA ARG A 818 2.39 8.51 -30.19
C ARG A 818 1.33 9.28 -29.43
N ALA A 819 0.08 9.00 -29.69
CA ALA A 819 -1.03 9.62 -28.99
C ALA A 819 -2.14 8.61 -28.75
N GLY A 820 -2.89 8.81 -27.68
CA GLY A 820 -4.02 7.96 -27.35
C GLY A 820 -5.13 8.73 -26.64
N VAL A 821 -6.37 8.30 -26.92
CA VAL A 821 -7.58 8.71 -26.22
C VAL A 821 -8.11 7.47 -25.49
N TYR A 822 -8.15 7.54 -24.18
CA TYR A 822 -8.59 6.44 -23.32
C TYR A 822 -9.97 6.75 -22.76
N ASN A 823 -10.79 5.73 -22.63
CA ASN A 823 -12.19 5.89 -22.23
C ASN A 823 -12.90 6.91 -23.14
N LEU A 824 -12.89 6.65 -24.45
CA LEU A 824 -13.37 7.58 -25.49
C LEU A 824 -14.81 8.06 -25.24
N THR A 825 -15.68 7.18 -24.75
CA THR A 825 -17.09 7.49 -24.47
C THR A 825 -17.33 8.09 -23.10
N ASN A 826 -16.27 8.39 -22.35
CA ASN A 826 -16.34 8.94 -20.99
C ASN A 826 -17.23 8.11 -20.05
N ARG A 827 -17.07 6.79 -20.10
CA ARG A 827 -17.85 5.87 -19.26
C ARG A 827 -17.46 5.96 -17.81
N LYS A 828 -18.44 6.08 -16.93
CA LYS A 828 -18.25 5.95 -15.48
C LYS A 828 -18.18 4.48 -15.09
N TYR A 829 -17.08 4.05 -14.50
CA TYR A 829 -16.90 2.67 -14.09
C TYR A 829 -15.92 2.54 -12.92
N ILE A 830 -16.07 1.45 -12.20
CA ILE A 830 -15.16 1.04 -11.13
C ILE A 830 -14.62 -0.36 -11.44
N THR A 831 -13.32 -0.54 -11.29
CA THR A 831 -12.70 -1.86 -11.43
C THR A 831 -12.98 -2.70 -10.19
N TRP A 832 -12.93 -4.04 -10.33
CA TRP A 832 -13.08 -4.91 -9.19
C TRP A 832 -11.98 -4.71 -8.14
N ASP A 833 -10.74 -4.51 -8.55
CA ASP A 833 -9.65 -4.23 -7.61
C ASP A 833 -9.89 -2.97 -6.80
N SER A 834 -10.41 -1.93 -7.39
CA SER A 834 -10.78 -0.70 -6.68
C SER A 834 -11.98 -0.91 -5.76
N ALA A 835 -13.02 -1.59 -6.24
CA ALA A 835 -14.22 -1.85 -5.45
C ALA A 835 -13.94 -2.73 -4.22
N ARG A 836 -13.14 -3.79 -4.39
CA ARG A 836 -12.78 -4.68 -3.28
C ARG A 836 -11.83 -4.05 -2.25
N SER A 837 -11.21 -2.92 -2.56
CA SER A 837 -10.41 -2.17 -1.59
C SER A 837 -11.26 -1.41 -0.57
N ILE A 838 -12.54 -1.19 -0.85
CA ILE A 838 -13.47 -0.49 0.04
C ILE A 838 -13.78 -1.38 1.25
N ARG A 839 -13.64 -0.79 2.44
CA ARG A 839 -13.86 -1.49 3.72
C ARG A 839 -14.99 -0.85 4.53
N SER A 840 -15.53 -1.63 5.44
CA SER A 840 -16.47 -1.12 6.44
C SER A 840 -15.78 -0.37 7.58
N PHE A 841 -14.48 -0.59 7.75
CA PHE A 841 -13.63 0.10 8.72
C PHE A 841 -12.23 0.32 8.13
N GLY A 842 -11.45 1.17 8.75
CA GLY A 842 -10.15 1.58 8.28
C GLY A 842 -10.03 3.09 8.29
N THR A 843 -9.14 3.62 7.50
CA THR A 843 -8.81 5.04 7.54
C THR A 843 -9.16 5.78 6.25
N SER A 844 -8.55 5.43 5.13
CA SER A 844 -8.72 6.14 3.85
C SER A 844 -9.56 5.39 2.82
N ASN A 845 -9.87 4.14 3.06
CA ASN A 845 -10.66 3.29 2.16
C ASN A 845 -12.08 3.01 2.67
N VAL A 846 -12.55 3.81 3.58
CA VAL A 846 -13.92 3.73 4.14
C VAL A 846 -14.81 4.73 3.41
N ILE A 847 -16.03 4.29 3.09
CA ILE A 847 -17.09 5.13 2.55
C ILE A 847 -18.30 5.10 3.49
N GLU A 848 -19.27 5.98 3.26
CA GLU A 848 -20.54 5.94 3.97
C GLU A 848 -21.29 4.64 3.61
N GLN A 849 -21.42 3.75 4.57
CA GLN A 849 -21.92 2.38 4.32
C GLN A 849 -23.40 2.31 3.95
N THR A 850 -24.21 3.27 4.41
CA THR A 850 -25.65 3.27 4.15
C THR A 850 -25.97 3.83 2.78
N THR A 851 -25.41 4.98 2.43
CA THR A 851 -25.72 5.73 1.21
C THR A 851 -24.76 5.43 0.05
N GLY A 852 -23.54 4.94 0.34
CA GLY A 852 -22.47 4.79 -0.63
C GLY A 852 -21.76 6.10 -0.98
N GLN A 853 -22.06 7.19 -0.27
CA GLN A 853 -21.36 8.45 -0.50
C GLN A 853 -19.87 8.29 -0.22
N GLY A 854 -19.04 8.82 -1.10
CA GLY A 854 -17.58 8.67 -1.06
C GLY A 854 -17.06 7.61 -2.03
N ILE A 855 -17.92 6.82 -2.66
CA ILE A 855 -17.50 5.77 -3.59
C ILE A 855 -16.89 6.33 -4.87
N ASN A 856 -17.26 7.56 -5.27
CA ASN A 856 -16.83 8.13 -6.53
C ASN A 856 -15.29 8.26 -6.64
N ARG A 857 -14.60 8.50 -5.51
CA ARG A 857 -13.12 8.57 -5.51
C ARG A 857 -12.43 7.26 -5.91
N PHE A 858 -13.15 6.15 -5.87
CA PHE A 858 -12.66 4.81 -6.27
C PHE A 858 -12.94 4.48 -7.73
N TYR A 859 -13.69 5.33 -8.42
CA TYR A 859 -13.96 5.16 -9.84
C TYR A 859 -12.72 5.45 -10.69
N ALA A 860 -12.60 4.74 -11.79
CA ALA A 860 -11.53 4.96 -12.76
C ALA A 860 -11.66 6.35 -13.43
N PRO A 861 -10.58 6.85 -14.04
CA PRO A 861 -10.64 8.10 -14.79
C PRO A 861 -11.70 8.07 -15.90
N GLY A 862 -12.27 9.23 -16.16
CA GLY A 862 -13.08 9.47 -17.37
C GLY A 862 -12.20 9.54 -18.60
N ARG A 863 -12.72 10.15 -19.69
CA ARG A 863 -11.92 10.33 -20.90
C ARG A 863 -10.61 11.05 -20.58
N ASN A 864 -9.50 10.47 -21.03
CA ASN A 864 -8.17 11.02 -20.80
C ASN A 864 -7.27 10.80 -22.02
N TYR A 865 -6.17 11.54 -22.08
CA TYR A 865 -5.30 11.61 -23.25
C TYR A 865 -3.86 11.37 -22.82
N LYS A 866 -3.11 10.64 -23.66
CA LYS A 866 -1.67 10.47 -23.52
C LYS A 866 -0.97 10.76 -24.84
N MET A 867 0.19 11.38 -24.75
CA MET A 867 1.01 11.70 -25.92
C MET A 867 2.48 11.55 -25.56
N SER A 868 3.27 11.06 -26.50
CA SER A 868 4.72 11.05 -26.42
C SER A 868 5.36 11.46 -27.74
N VAL A 869 6.51 12.11 -27.65
CA VAL A 869 7.35 12.50 -28.78
C VAL A 869 8.74 11.96 -28.53
N GLN A 870 9.29 11.25 -29.52
CA GLN A 870 10.61 10.64 -29.43
C GLN A 870 11.47 11.02 -30.62
N PHE A 871 12.67 11.52 -30.35
CA PHE A 871 13.72 11.73 -31.31
C PHE A 871 14.80 10.66 -31.14
N GLU A 872 15.24 10.08 -32.26
CA GLU A 872 16.27 9.05 -32.29
C GLU A 872 17.34 9.38 -33.33
N PHE A 873 18.59 9.28 -32.93
CA PHE A 873 19.74 9.53 -33.80
C PHE A 873 20.76 8.40 -33.77
#